data_d524203d5dfcc418617f5c73939483b2
#
_entry.id   d524203d5dfcc418617f5c73939483b2
#
_cell.length_a   1.000
_cell.length_b   1.000
_cell.length_c   1.000
_cell.angle_alpha   90.00
_cell.angle_beta   90.00
_cell.angle_gamma   90.00
#
_symmetry.space_group_name_H-M   'P 1'
#
loop_
_entity.id
_entity.type
_entity.pdbx_description
1 polymer ?
#
loop_
_entity_poly.entity_id
_entity_poly.type
_entity_poly.pdbx_seq_one_letter_code
_entity_poly.pdbx_strand_id
1 'polypeptide(L)'
;RATATNNLALQNEWLQNGRVAFILHSLLVLGIVATLFSIIYNHYFEYHYAYAHSSLHLPGQYMVSCFWEGQEGSFLLWLFWQAILGLIIMRAKGIWEAPVMTIFALVQAFLASMILGVVIPGLDIKLGSSPFVLLRDAMDDPIFKLQPDFIPKDGNGLNALLQNYWMVIHPPTLFLGFALTLVPFSYAMAGLWQRKYVEWIKPALSWTLVGGAILGLGILMGGYWAYETLSFGGYWNWDPVENAVYVPWLILIASLHTLITYRTSKSGLSFSIILVISTFILILYSTFLTRSGILGDASVHSFTDLGLSGQLLVYLLFFAAVAAWLVAIRWKEIPTSEKEINTYSREFWIFLGATILCLMGFQVMVPTSYPVYNKVVGLLGGHSTLAIPGDQLAFYSRFQLWFAVAVGLLSGTAQFFWWKRIDRTNIKKEMLNPFLITLVAWAAVVVIGRVTQPTYMALAFAGIYIIASAGNVLIRLLKTQPNLSGGSMAHIGVGLMLVGILFSSGYSRVVSLNNTGLLYNNEMGTEFNRDNLLLFLNEPRTMAGFDIEFLGERIEPRHASGYIRRKDVEFTADPYKVIARKEIFFEGKKLFNAQDTIEIFPENVFYEIQLRQNKQVAATLYPRVQINPSMGGILPSPDISRGLSRDLYTHVSSSMNRETEATWGEMEEMRVKIGQQFFVNDYVAVLEKVAPIKTIKGFDLNDTDIAVQATIRIEGEHDTYFAEPIFVIRDQKEVGRFAFEVSDLAVKITLMNIHPDTQDFTLGLNRRQKDWVIIKAMEKPLINVLWLGTGLLTIGFLIA
;
A
#
# COMPACT_ATOMS: atom_id res chain seq x y z
N ARG A 1 -21.64 21.54 -32.54
CA ARG A 1 -21.89 22.42 -33.67
C ARG A 1 -20.79 22.35 -34.73
N ALA A 2 -19.53 22.38 -34.37
CA ALA A 2 -18.42 22.25 -35.34
C ALA A 2 -18.49 20.95 -36.18
N THR A 3 -18.98 19.83 -35.61
CA THR A 3 -19.13 18.56 -36.32
C THR A 3 -20.38 18.47 -37.14
N ALA A 4 -21.39 19.33 -36.88
CA ALA A 4 -22.69 19.27 -37.49
C ALA A 4 -22.86 20.26 -38.66
N THR A 5 -21.93 21.18 -38.87
CA THR A 5 -22.02 22.19 -39.93
C THR A 5 -21.12 21.84 -41.12
N ASN A 6 -21.65 22.02 -42.33
CA ASN A 6 -20.93 21.88 -43.61
C ASN A 6 -20.21 23.17 -44.03
N ASN A 7 -20.43 24.28 -43.34
CA ASN A 7 -19.78 25.55 -43.62
C ASN A 7 -18.41 25.60 -42.90
N LEU A 8 -17.31 25.61 -43.65
CA LEU A 8 -15.94 25.60 -43.15
C LEU A 8 -15.59 26.80 -42.26
N ALA A 9 -16.11 28.01 -42.59
CA ALA A 9 -15.86 29.18 -41.78
C ALA A 9 -16.53 29.06 -40.41
N LEU A 10 -17.79 28.66 -40.38
CA LEU A 10 -18.57 28.43 -39.16
C LEU A 10 -18.00 27.28 -38.35
N GLN A 11 -17.49 26.21 -39.01
CA GLN A 11 -16.80 25.11 -38.36
C GLN A 11 -15.55 25.58 -37.61
N ASN A 12 -14.71 26.39 -38.27
CA ASN A 12 -13.49 26.94 -37.67
C ASN A 12 -13.80 27.89 -36.52
N GLU A 13 -14.83 28.71 -36.60
CA GLU A 13 -15.26 29.58 -35.51
C GLU A 13 -15.69 28.75 -34.29
N TRP A 14 -16.53 27.71 -34.46
CA TRP A 14 -16.92 26.84 -33.35
C TRP A 14 -15.77 26.07 -32.76
N LEU A 15 -14.78 25.65 -33.57
CA LEU A 15 -13.55 25.01 -33.08
C LEU A 15 -12.73 25.99 -32.22
N GLN A 16 -12.55 27.24 -32.66
CA GLN A 16 -11.83 28.24 -31.89
C GLN A 16 -12.52 28.54 -30.56
N ASN A 17 -13.84 28.74 -30.57
CA ASN A 17 -14.63 28.97 -29.37
C ASN A 17 -14.54 27.77 -28.41
N GLY A 18 -14.58 26.54 -28.92
CA GLY A 18 -14.41 25.34 -28.14
C GLY A 18 -13.01 25.23 -27.50
N ARG A 19 -11.95 25.59 -28.25
CA ARG A 19 -10.58 25.63 -27.73
C ARG A 19 -10.42 26.63 -26.60
N VAL A 20 -10.92 27.87 -26.81
CA VAL A 20 -10.89 28.92 -25.78
C VAL A 20 -11.64 28.47 -24.52
N ALA A 21 -12.85 27.92 -24.68
CA ALA A 21 -13.65 27.44 -23.57
C ALA A 21 -12.93 26.32 -22.79
N PHE A 22 -12.29 25.35 -23.49
CA PHE A 22 -11.57 24.27 -22.83
C PHE A 22 -10.28 24.74 -22.16
N ILE A 23 -9.57 25.70 -22.74
CA ILE A 23 -8.39 26.33 -22.10
C ILE A 23 -8.82 27.06 -20.82
N LEU A 24 -9.89 27.85 -20.87
CA LEU A 24 -10.43 28.52 -19.68
C LEU A 24 -10.85 27.52 -18.60
N HIS A 25 -11.57 26.46 -19.00
CA HIS A 25 -11.90 25.35 -18.09
C HIS A 25 -10.65 24.74 -17.44
N SER A 26 -9.61 24.45 -18.22
CA SER A 26 -8.36 23.88 -17.72
C SER A 26 -7.63 24.83 -16.75
N LEU A 27 -7.65 26.14 -17.03
CA LEU A 27 -7.08 27.14 -16.13
C LEU A 27 -7.89 27.25 -14.82
N LEU A 28 -9.22 27.14 -14.89
CA LEU A 28 -10.07 27.12 -13.70
C LEU A 28 -9.83 25.86 -12.85
N VAL A 29 -9.69 24.69 -13.48
CA VAL A 29 -9.32 23.44 -12.78
C VAL A 29 -7.96 23.60 -12.07
N LEU A 30 -6.97 24.16 -12.76
CA LEU A 30 -5.66 24.46 -12.16
C LEU A 30 -5.79 25.44 -10.98
N GLY A 31 -6.63 26.47 -11.11
CA GLY A 31 -6.92 27.41 -10.04
C GLY A 31 -7.53 26.72 -8.81
N ILE A 32 -8.50 25.82 -9.00
CA ILE A 32 -9.12 25.04 -7.92
C ILE A 32 -8.08 24.13 -7.24
N VAL A 33 -7.23 23.46 -8.03
CA VAL A 33 -6.11 22.63 -7.50
C VAL A 33 -5.18 23.47 -6.65
N ALA A 34 -4.74 24.63 -7.17
CA ALA A 34 -3.82 25.52 -6.45
C ALA A 34 -4.47 26.07 -5.15
N THR A 35 -5.76 26.41 -5.18
CA THR A 35 -6.49 26.90 -4.01
C THR A 35 -6.59 25.81 -2.93
N LEU A 36 -7.02 24.60 -3.30
CA LEU A 36 -7.12 23.51 -2.34
C LEU A 36 -5.75 23.17 -1.73
N PHE A 37 -4.70 23.11 -2.57
CA PHE A 37 -3.35 22.87 -2.09
C PHE A 37 -2.87 23.98 -1.15
N SER A 38 -3.17 25.24 -1.46
CA SER A 38 -2.86 26.39 -0.59
C SER A 38 -3.57 26.31 0.77
N ILE A 39 -4.83 25.91 0.79
CA ILE A 39 -5.62 25.71 2.02
C ILE A 39 -4.98 24.62 2.89
N ILE A 40 -4.59 23.49 2.31
CA ILE A 40 -3.94 22.39 3.03
C ILE A 40 -2.55 22.82 3.52
N TYR A 41 -1.73 23.41 2.66
CA TYR A 41 -0.34 23.76 2.96
C TYR A 41 -0.22 24.84 4.05
N ASN A 42 -1.14 25.80 4.09
CA ASN A 42 -1.17 26.85 5.09
C ASN A 42 -1.97 26.49 6.34
N HIS A 43 -2.46 25.25 6.45
CA HIS A 43 -3.22 24.76 7.61
C HIS A 43 -4.44 25.64 7.93
N TYR A 44 -5.23 26.03 6.91
CA TYR A 44 -6.46 26.76 7.11
C TYR A 44 -7.56 25.84 7.66
N PHE A 45 -7.49 25.53 8.97
CA PHE A 45 -8.36 24.58 9.65
C PHE A 45 -9.81 25.04 9.79
N GLU A 46 -10.13 26.27 9.41
CA GLU A 46 -11.50 26.69 9.19
C GLU A 46 -12.20 25.95 8.05
N TYR A 47 -11.42 25.34 7.12
CA TYR A 47 -11.94 24.44 6.08
C TYR A 47 -11.94 22.99 6.54
N HIS A 48 -13.09 22.33 6.42
CA HIS A 48 -13.24 20.93 6.81
C HIS A 48 -12.19 20.02 6.18
N TYR A 49 -11.86 20.22 4.90
CA TYR A 49 -10.88 19.40 4.19
C TYR A 49 -9.48 19.49 4.80
N ALA A 50 -9.01 20.69 5.10
CA ALA A 50 -7.69 20.87 5.71
C ALA A 50 -7.66 20.29 7.14
N TYR A 51 -8.71 20.54 7.93
CA TYR A 51 -8.84 19.97 9.28
C TYR A 51 -8.85 18.44 9.29
N ALA A 52 -9.61 17.82 8.37
CA ALA A 52 -9.76 16.37 8.33
C ALA A 52 -8.48 15.63 7.86
N HIS A 53 -7.68 16.26 6.99
CA HIS A 53 -6.62 15.57 6.24
C HIS A 53 -5.21 16.10 6.48
N SER A 54 -5.01 17.17 7.28
CA SER A 54 -3.67 17.70 7.57
C SER A 54 -3.48 18.05 9.04
N SER A 55 -2.22 18.22 9.47
CA SER A 55 -1.85 18.66 10.82
C SER A 55 -0.54 19.44 10.79
N LEU A 56 -0.30 20.26 11.84
CA LEU A 56 0.91 21.06 11.97
C LEU A 56 2.20 20.25 12.04
N HIS A 57 2.10 19.04 12.57
CA HIS A 57 3.25 18.16 12.81
C HIS A 57 3.52 17.18 11.66
N LEU A 58 2.65 17.15 10.64
CA LEU A 58 2.83 16.26 9.49
C LEU A 58 4.11 16.60 8.70
N PRO A 59 4.98 15.63 8.37
CA PRO A 59 6.15 15.86 7.52
C PRO A 59 5.76 16.49 6.18
N GLY A 60 6.50 17.54 5.75
CA GLY A 60 6.16 18.34 4.57
C GLY A 60 6.02 17.53 3.28
N GLN A 61 6.77 16.43 3.15
CA GLN A 61 6.67 15.51 2.01
C GLN A 61 5.29 14.84 1.90
N TYR A 62 4.56 14.66 3.01
CA TYR A 62 3.23 14.05 3.02
C TYR A 62 2.10 15.07 2.86
N MET A 63 2.38 16.37 2.96
CA MET A 63 1.38 17.42 2.69
C MET A 63 0.79 17.32 1.28
N VAL A 64 1.59 16.83 0.32
CA VAL A 64 1.12 16.57 -1.04
C VAL A 64 0.07 15.45 -1.07
N SER A 65 0.24 14.43 -0.22
CA SER A 65 -0.71 13.30 -0.13
C SER A 65 -2.05 13.70 0.46
N CYS A 66 -2.10 14.70 1.35
CA CYS A 66 -3.34 15.24 1.90
C CYS A 66 -4.30 15.75 0.82
N PHE A 67 -3.75 16.16 -0.35
CA PHE A 67 -4.57 16.66 -1.45
C PHE A 67 -5.52 15.60 -2.02
N TRP A 68 -5.10 14.35 -2.12
CA TRP A 68 -5.92 13.25 -2.70
C TRP A 68 -6.37 12.20 -1.70
N GLU A 69 -6.10 12.39 -0.42
CA GLU A 69 -6.63 11.50 0.62
C GLU A 69 -8.15 11.54 0.64
N GLY A 70 -8.72 12.74 0.63
CA GLY A 70 -10.15 12.92 0.57
C GLY A 70 -10.75 12.59 -0.79
N GLN A 71 -12.05 12.36 -0.79
CA GLN A 71 -12.79 11.97 -1.99
C GLN A 71 -12.84 13.12 -3.02
N GLU A 72 -13.05 14.35 -2.56
CA GLU A 72 -13.11 15.55 -3.39
C GLU A 72 -11.78 15.83 -4.07
N GLY A 73 -10.67 15.74 -3.33
CA GLY A 73 -9.32 15.91 -3.86
C GLY A 73 -8.95 14.85 -4.88
N SER A 74 -9.39 13.61 -4.69
CA SER A 74 -9.19 12.53 -5.66
C SER A 74 -9.95 12.78 -6.98
N PHE A 75 -11.22 13.23 -6.93
CA PHE A 75 -11.96 13.61 -8.13
C PHE A 75 -11.32 14.81 -8.83
N LEU A 76 -10.83 15.78 -8.05
CA LEU A 76 -10.11 16.93 -8.58
C LEU A 76 -8.79 16.53 -9.26
N LEU A 77 -8.06 15.58 -8.72
CA LEU A 77 -6.85 15.02 -9.33
C LEU A 77 -7.17 14.32 -10.67
N TRP A 78 -8.27 13.58 -10.74
CA TRP A 78 -8.72 12.96 -11.97
C TRP A 78 -9.13 14.00 -13.02
N LEU A 79 -9.89 15.01 -12.61
CA LEU A 79 -10.28 16.15 -13.44
C LEU A 79 -9.04 16.90 -13.98
N PHE A 80 -8.05 17.12 -13.14
CA PHE A 80 -6.77 17.75 -13.50
C PHE A 80 -6.02 16.98 -14.60
N TRP A 81 -5.84 15.66 -14.43
CA TRP A 81 -5.21 14.84 -15.45
C TRP A 81 -5.97 14.86 -16.78
N GLN A 82 -7.28 14.78 -16.72
CA GLN A 82 -8.08 14.87 -17.93
C GLN A 82 -7.99 16.25 -18.59
N ALA A 83 -7.92 17.34 -17.83
CA ALA A 83 -7.71 18.67 -18.40
C ALA A 83 -6.38 18.75 -19.18
N ILE A 84 -5.29 18.22 -18.60
CA ILE A 84 -3.98 18.13 -19.28
C ILE A 84 -4.07 17.31 -20.56
N LEU A 85 -4.67 16.11 -20.49
CA LEU A 85 -4.82 15.23 -21.66
C LEU A 85 -5.64 15.90 -22.77
N GLY A 86 -6.73 16.58 -22.42
CA GLY A 86 -7.54 17.34 -23.37
C GLY A 86 -6.76 18.45 -24.07
N LEU A 87 -5.91 19.19 -23.33
CA LEU A 87 -5.01 20.19 -23.92
C LEU A 87 -4.00 19.56 -24.90
N ILE A 88 -3.50 18.35 -24.60
CA ILE A 88 -2.59 17.61 -25.50
C ILE A 88 -3.34 17.17 -26.75
N ILE A 89 -4.55 16.62 -26.60
CA ILE A 89 -5.38 16.17 -27.73
C ILE A 89 -5.71 17.33 -28.67
N MET A 90 -6.09 18.50 -28.14
CA MET A 90 -6.36 19.70 -28.94
C MET A 90 -5.17 20.14 -29.79
N ARG A 91 -3.91 19.94 -29.30
CA ARG A 91 -2.69 20.28 -30.08
C ARG A 91 -2.52 19.42 -31.33
N ALA A 92 -3.05 18.19 -31.33
CA ALA A 92 -2.94 17.29 -32.46
C ALA A 92 -3.69 17.78 -33.72
N LYS A 93 -4.63 18.70 -33.55
CA LYS A 93 -5.46 19.29 -34.62
C LYS A 93 -5.95 18.25 -35.65
N GLY A 94 -7.04 18.44 -36.28
CA GLY A 94 -7.52 17.53 -37.33
C GLY A 94 -8.97 17.12 -37.17
N ILE A 95 -9.39 16.14 -37.96
CA ILE A 95 -10.79 15.69 -38.06
C ILE A 95 -11.35 15.10 -36.77
N TRP A 96 -10.50 14.66 -35.86
CA TRP A 96 -10.87 14.04 -34.60
C TRP A 96 -11.04 15.05 -33.46
N GLU A 97 -10.50 16.27 -33.56
CA GLU A 97 -10.50 17.24 -32.48
C GLU A 97 -11.91 17.53 -31.94
N ALA A 98 -12.82 17.97 -32.82
CA ALA A 98 -14.16 18.33 -32.36
C ALA A 98 -14.96 17.14 -31.79
N PRO A 99 -15.08 15.98 -32.45
CA PRO A 99 -15.88 14.88 -31.93
C PRO A 99 -15.26 14.24 -30.66
N VAL A 100 -13.93 14.12 -30.56
CA VAL A 100 -13.26 13.57 -29.39
C VAL A 100 -13.38 14.53 -28.21
N MET A 101 -13.12 15.83 -28.41
CA MET A 101 -13.22 16.83 -27.35
C MET A 101 -14.66 17.04 -26.87
N THR A 102 -15.68 16.77 -27.71
CA THR A 102 -17.08 16.80 -27.26
C THR A 102 -17.35 15.73 -26.19
N ILE A 103 -16.88 14.50 -26.40
CA ILE A 103 -17.05 13.41 -25.45
C ILE A 103 -16.19 13.68 -24.21
N PHE A 104 -14.96 14.14 -24.44
CA PHE A 104 -14.03 14.48 -23.37
C PHE A 104 -14.58 15.57 -22.44
N ALA A 105 -15.10 16.67 -23.00
CA ALA A 105 -15.72 17.77 -22.24
C ALA A 105 -16.98 17.32 -21.49
N LEU A 106 -17.77 16.39 -22.06
CA LEU A 106 -18.94 15.84 -21.38
C LEU A 106 -18.53 15.05 -20.11
N VAL A 107 -17.49 14.23 -20.19
CA VAL A 107 -16.94 13.52 -19.03
C VAL A 107 -16.38 14.51 -17.99
N GLN A 108 -15.70 15.56 -18.45
CA GLN A 108 -15.21 16.62 -17.56
C GLN A 108 -16.36 17.32 -16.81
N ALA A 109 -17.49 17.58 -17.48
CA ALA A 109 -18.66 18.18 -16.84
C ALA A 109 -19.24 17.29 -15.72
N PHE A 110 -19.29 15.97 -15.94
CA PHE A 110 -19.71 15.03 -14.89
C PHE A 110 -18.72 15.01 -13.72
N LEU A 111 -17.40 14.95 -13.98
CA LEU A 111 -16.40 14.98 -12.92
C LEU A 111 -16.39 16.30 -12.15
N ALA A 112 -16.53 17.44 -12.84
CA ALA A 112 -16.64 18.75 -12.21
C ALA A 112 -17.88 18.82 -11.28
N SER A 113 -18.99 18.18 -11.66
CA SER A 113 -20.19 18.12 -10.82
C SER A 113 -19.99 17.36 -9.52
N MET A 114 -19.02 16.40 -9.45
CA MET A 114 -18.72 15.64 -8.23
C MET A 114 -18.11 16.51 -7.12
N ILE A 115 -17.47 17.63 -7.47
CA ILE A 115 -16.83 18.54 -6.53
C ILE A 115 -17.58 19.86 -6.36
N LEU A 116 -18.83 19.95 -6.82
CA LEU A 116 -19.60 21.19 -6.85
C LEU A 116 -20.14 21.58 -5.46
N GLY A 117 -20.71 20.61 -4.73
CA GLY A 117 -21.24 20.82 -3.38
C GLY A 117 -22.48 21.72 -3.32
N VAL A 118 -23.33 21.72 -4.36
CA VAL A 118 -24.54 22.53 -4.44
C VAL A 118 -25.76 21.72 -4.04
N VAL A 119 -26.60 22.25 -3.15
CA VAL A 119 -27.90 21.69 -2.84
C VAL A 119 -28.96 22.41 -3.68
N ILE A 120 -29.82 21.65 -4.39
CA ILE A 120 -30.89 22.19 -5.21
C ILE A 120 -32.08 22.50 -4.29
N PRO A 121 -32.46 23.78 -4.11
CA PRO A 121 -33.58 24.15 -3.25
C PRO A 121 -34.90 23.50 -3.68
N GLY A 122 -35.61 22.90 -2.73
CA GLY A 122 -36.93 22.29 -2.95
C GLY A 122 -36.92 20.84 -3.43
N LEU A 123 -35.78 20.29 -3.83
CA LEU A 123 -35.62 18.87 -4.16
C LEU A 123 -34.76 18.10 -3.15
N ASP A 124 -34.06 18.80 -2.26
CA ASP A 124 -33.08 18.25 -1.31
C ASP A 124 -32.00 17.34 -1.97
N ILE A 125 -31.73 17.60 -3.25
CA ILE A 125 -30.69 16.89 -4.00
C ILE A 125 -29.37 17.63 -3.85
N LYS A 126 -28.38 16.99 -3.26
CA LYS A 126 -26.99 17.47 -3.19
C LYS A 126 -26.25 17.00 -4.44
N LEU A 127 -25.67 17.95 -5.18
CA LEU A 127 -24.79 17.70 -6.33
C LEU A 127 -23.33 17.88 -5.92
N GLY A 128 -22.62 16.80 -5.82
CA GLY A 128 -21.21 16.79 -5.46
C GLY A 128 -20.94 17.09 -3.99
N SER A 129 -19.67 17.02 -3.63
CA SER A 129 -19.13 17.46 -2.34
C SER A 129 -17.99 18.45 -2.57
N SER A 130 -18.11 19.66 -2.01
CA SER A 130 -17.10 20.70 -2.22
C SER A 130 -15.94 20.55 -1.23
N PRO A 131 -14.69 20.63 -1.67
CA PRO A 131 -13.54 20.64 -0.77
C PRO A 131 -13.39 21.96 0.01
N PHE A 132 -14.24 22.95 -0.25
CA PHE A 132 -14.20 24.29 0.32
C PHE A 132 -15.28 24.54 1.38
N VAL A 133 -15.89 23.48 1.89
CA VAL A 133 -16.89 23.60 2.96
C VAL A 133 -16.17 24.01 4.25
N LEU A 134 -16.73 25.02 4.95
CA LEU A 134 -16.21 25.44 6.25
C LEU A 134 -16.49 24.36 7.29
N LEU A 135 -15.60 24.24 8.25
CA LEU A 135 -15.69 23.25 9.33
C LEU A 135 -17.00 23.37 10.11
N ARG A 136 -17.43 24.60 10.41
CA ARG A 136 -18.69 24.91 11.09
C ARG A 136 -19.96 24.50 10.33
N ASP A 137 -19.84 24.38 8.99
CA ASP A 137 -20.96 23.98 8.13
C ASP A 137 -20.98 22.46 7.90
N ALA A 138 -19.84 21.79 8.12
CA ALA A 138 -19.66 20.35 7.96
C ALA A 138 -19.92 19.55 9.23
N MET A 139 -19.69 20.14 10.41
CA MET A 139 -19.79 19.47 11.70
C MET A 139 -20.88 20.12 12.58
N ASP A 140 -21.80 19.29 13.07
CA ASP A 140 -22.80 19.75 14.08
C ASP A 140 -22.22 19.63 15.50
N ASP A 141 -21.14 20.37 15.78
CA ASP A 141 -20.53 20.43 17.10
C ASP A 141 -21.07 21.64 17.88
N PRO A 142 -21.44 21.49 19.16
CA PRO A 142 -21.93 22.59 20.01
C PRO A 142 -20.98 23.78 20.09
N ILE A 143 -19.68 23.59 19.89
CA ILE A 143 -18.67 24.67 19.89
C ILE A 143 -19.00 25.74 18.86
N PHE A 144 -19.46 25.37 17.67
CA PHE A 144 -19.77 26.30 16.60
C PHE A 144 -21.06 27.09 16.86
N LYS A 145 -21.96 26.58 17.70
CA LYS A 145 -23.16 27.31 18.16
C LYS A 145 -22.79 28.36 19.20
N LEU A 146 -21.76 28.09 20.00
CA LEU A 146 -21.27 29.00 21.06
C LEU A 146 -20.25 30.00 20.49
N GLN A 147 -19.39 29.57 19.62
CA GLN A 147 -18.32 30.35 18.99
C GLN A 147 -18.27 30.08 17.50
N PRO A 148 -19.07 30.78 16.66
CA PRO A 148 -19.14 30.53 15.22
C PRO A 148 -17.81 30.67 14.46
N ASP A 149 -16.89 31.50 14.99
CA ASP A 149 -15.56 31.75 14.43
C ASP A 149 -14.45 30.88 15.08
N PHE A 150 -14.84 29.82 15.78
CA PHE A 150 -13.86 28.88 16.34
C PHE A 150 -13.04 28.18 15.26
N ILE A 151 -11.72 28.25 15.38
CA ILE A 151 -10.78 27.53 14.50
C ILE A 151 -9.97 26.59 15.40
N PRO A 152 -9.94 25.29 15.11
CA PRO A 152 -9.11 24.34 15.84
C PRO A 152 -7.62 24.71 15.75
N LYS A 153 -6.87 24.43 16.82
CA LYS A 153 -5.42 24.70 16.85
C LYS A 153 -4.61 23.77 15.95
N ASP A 154 -5.12 22.58 15.71
CA ASP A 154 -4.51 21.56 14.85
C ASP A 154 -5.60 20.74 14.15
N GLY A 155 -5.23 20.01 13.09
CA GLY A 155 -6.11 19.10 12.38
C GLY A 155 -5.88 17.64 12.76
N ASN A 156 -6.71 16.74 12.17
CA ASN A 156 -6.67 15.29 12.44
C ASN A 156 -5.44 14.59 11.85
N GLY A 157 -4.73 15.25 10.92
CA GLY A 157 -3.58 14.69 10.23
C GLY A 157 -3.91 13.70 9.12
N LEU A 158 -2.88 13.22 8.44
CA LEU A 158 -2.95 12.19 7.42
C LEU A 158 -2.98 10.81 8.09
N ASN A 159 -3.84 9.92 7.60
CA ASN A 159 -3.87 8.54 8.05
C ASN A 159 -2.45 7.93 8.03
N ALA A 160 -2.08 7.24 9.11
CA ALA A 160 -0.77 6.62 9.28
C ALA A 160 -0.33 5.72 8.14
N LEU A 161 -1.24 4.92 7.62
CA LEU A 161 -0.98 4.01 6.49
C LEU A 161 -0.67 4.76 5.19
N LEU A 162 -1.07 6.04 5.10
CA LEU A 162 -0.80 6.89 3.95
C LEU A 162 0.49 7.70 4.09
N GLN A 163 1.14 7.69 5.27
CA GLN A 163 2.44 8.33 5.51
C GLN A 163 3.58 7.46 4.99
N ASN A 164 3.61 7.27 3.69
CA ASN A 164 4.61 6.49 2.97
C ASN A 164 4.94 7.18 1.63
N TYR A 165 6.19 7.04 1.15
CA TYR A 165 6.63 7.63 -0.11
C TYR A 165 5.78 7.20 -1.31
N TRP A 166 5.37 5.93 -1.36
CA TRP A 166 4.53 5.41 -2.45
C TRP A 166 3.17 6.11 -2.51
N MET A 167 2.66 6.56 -1.39
CA MET A 167 1.40 7.30 -1.33
C MET A 167 1.50 8.70 -1.96
N VAL A 168 2.72 9.24 -2.09
CA VAL A 168 2.96 10.50 -2.81
C VAL A 168 2.87 10.30 -4.33
N ILE A 169 3.32 9.16 -4.87
CA ILE A 169 3.45 8.94 -6.31
C ILE A 169 2.44 7.94 -6.90
N HIS A 170 1.96 6.96 -6.12
CA HIS A 170 1.03 5.93 -6.59
C HIS A 170 -0.34 6.51 -7.00
N PRO A 171 -1.10 7.27 -6.17
CA PRO A 171 -2.41 7.75 -6.56
C PRO A 171 -2.38 8.68 -7.78
N PRO A 172 -1.45 9.65 -7.91
CA PRO A 172 -1.33 10.44 -9.14
C PRO A 172 -1.09 9.59 -10.39
N THR A 173 -0.25 8.56 -10.30
CA THR A 173 0.01 7.64 -11.42
C THR A 173 -1.22 6.82 -11.77
N LEU A 174 -1.94 6.29 -10.78
CA LEU A 174 -3.16 5.51 -10.99
C LEU A 174 -4.26 6.36 -11.64
N PHE A 175 -4.49 7.59 -11.13
CA PHE A 175 -5.50 8.50 -11.71
C PHE A 175 -5.12 8.98 -13.11
N LEU A 176 -3.83 9.14 -13.41
CA LEU A 176 -3.38 9.37 -14.78
C LEU A 176 -3.73 8.15 -15.67
N GLY A 177 -3.53 6.93 -15.16
CA GLY A 177 -3.96 5.70 -15.83
C GLY A 177 -5.47 5.68 -16.12
N PHE A 178 -6.29 6.05 -15.15
CA PHE A 178 -7.75 6.19 -15.33
C PHE A 178 -8.10 7.24 -16.39
N ALA A 179 -7.47 8.41 -16.32
CA ALA A 179 -7.68 9.48 -17.29
C ALA A 179 -7.28 9.08 -18.72
N LEU A 180 -6.18 8.30 -18.86
CA LEU A 180 -5.73 7.81 -20.15
C LEU A 180 -6.70 6.84 -20.83
N THR A 181 -7.52 6.08 -20.08
CA THR A 181 -8.53 5.19 -20.65
C THR A 181 -9.67 5.93 -21.32
N LEU A 182 -9.94 7.18 -20.90
CA LEU A 182 -10.94 8.04 -21.56
C LEU A 182 -10.54 8.38 -22.99
N VAL A 183 -9.25 8.46 -23.30
CA VAL A 183 -8.80 8.90 -24.62
C VAL A 183 -9.19 7.90 -25.72
N PRO A 184 -8.82 6.61 -25.68
CA PRO A 184 -9.26 5.63 -26.65
C PRO A 184 -10.77 5.43 -26.66
N PHE A 185 -11.45 5.51 -25.52
CA PHE A 185 -12.91 5.53 -25.43
C PHE A 185 -13.50 6.68 -26.26
N SER A 186 -12.98 7.90 -26.09
CA SER A 186 -13.47 9.07 -26.83
C SER A 186 -13.24 8.94 -28.34
N TYR A 187 -12.12 8.37 -28.77
CA TYR A 187 -11.86 8.07 -30.18
C TYR A 187 -12.82 7.01 -30.72
N ALA A 188 -13.09 5.94 -29.99
CA ALA A 188 -14.02 4.87 -30.41
C ALA A 188 -15.45 5.42 -30.54
N MET A 189 -15.91 6.17 -29.54
CA MET A 189 -17.23 6.81 -29.55
C MET A 189 -17.37 7.85 -30.68
N ALA A 190 -16.33 8.66 -30.89
CA ALA A 190 -16.27 9.62 -31.99
C ALA A 190 -16.28 8.90 -33.35
N GLY A 191 -15.59 7.76 -33.46
CA GLY A 191 -15.59 6.92 -34.67
C GLY A 191 -16.98 6.38 -35.01
N LEU A 192 -17.69 5.85 -34.01
CA LEU A 192 -19.08 5.38 -34.16
C LEU A 192 -20.02 6.54 -34.50
N TRP A 193 -19.90 7.70 -33.82
CA TRP A 193 -20.71 8.87 -34.06
C TRP A 193 -20.52 9.41 -35.49
N GLN A 194 -19.26 9.55 -35.95
CA GLN A 194 -18.93 10.10 -37.28
C GLN A 194 -18.99 9.05 -38.41
N ARG A 195 -19.36 7.80 -38.12
CA ARG A 195 -19.34 6.65 -39.06
C ARG A 195 -17.96 6.41 -39.68
N LYS A 196 -16.88 6.72 -38.91
CA LYS A 196 -15.49 6.49 -39.27
C LYS A 196 -14.95 5.29 -38.46
N TYR A 197 -15.44 4.11 -38.85
CA TYR A 197 -15.29 2.89 -38.03
C TYR A 197 -13.86 2.37 -37.90
N VAL A 198 -12.95 2.79 -38.78
CA VAL A 198 -11.57 2.28 -38.88
C VAL A 198 -10.52 3.31 -38.51
N GLU A 199 -10.73 4.56 -38.89
CA GLU A 199 -9.71 5.62 -38.85
C GLU A 199 -9.32 6.03 -37.42
N TRP A 200 -10.21 5.82 -36.47
CA TRP A 200 -9.99 6.13 -35.05
C TRP A 200 -8.92 5.22 -34.39
N ILE A 201 -8.69 4.00 -34.97
CA ILE A 201 -7.82 3.00 -34.39
C ILE A 201 -6.37 3.48 -34.32
N LYS A 202 -5.87 4.15 -35.38
CA LYS A 202 -4.47 4.60 -35.44
C LYS A 202 -4.13 5.59 -34.32
N PRO A 203 -4.88 6.67 -34.09
CA PRO A 203 -4.61 7.56 -32.95
C PRO A 203 -4.90 6.90 -31.60
N ALA A 204 -5.95 6.09 -31.46
CA ALA A 204 -6.30 5.44 -30.20
C ALA A 204 -5.26 4.43 -29.74
N LEU A 205 -4.60 3.71 -30.66
CA LEU A 205 -3.63 2.67 -30.34
C LEU A 205 -2.47 3.18 -29.47
N SER A 206 -1.88 4.34 -29.84
CA SER A 206 -0.78 4.93 -29.05
C SER A 206 -1.22 5.29 -27.63
N TRP A 207 -2.43 5.83 -27.50
CA TRP A 207 -2.99 6.16 -26.17
C TRP A 207 -3.33 4.91 -25.36
N THR A 208 -3.78 3.82 -26.02
CA THR A 208 -4.02 2.54 -25.36
C THR A 208 -2.72 1.91 -24.84
N LEU A 209 -1.61 2.03 -25.59
CA LEU A 209 -0.29 1.59 -25.14
C LEU A 209 0.17 2.35 -23.90
N VAL A 210 0.13 3.69 -23.95
CA VAL A 210 0.52 4.52 -22.81
C VAL A 210 -0.41 4.29 -21.62
N GLY A 211 -1.71 4.15 -21.86
CA GLY A 211 -2.70 3.83 -20.82
C GLY A 211 -2.43 2.47 -20.16
N GLY A 212 -2.08 1.45 -20.95
CA GLY A 212 -1.72 0.13 -20.45
C GLY A 212 -0.46 0.15 -19.59
N ALA A 213 0.56 0.93 -20.00
CA ALA A 213 1.79 1.13 -19.24
C ALA A 213 1.52 1.83 -17.90
N ILE A 214 0.87 3.00 -17.93
CA ILE A 214 0.69 3.85 -16.76
C ILE A 214 -0.30 3.26 -15.77
N LEU A 215 -1.43 2.70 -16.25
CA LEU A 215 -2.40 2.06 -15.38
C LEU A 215 -1.81 0.81 -14.71
N GLY A 216 -1.10 -0.03 -15.49
CA GLY A 216 -0.41 -1.20 -14.93
C GLY A 216 0.67 -0.83 -13.93
N LEU A 217 1.48 0.19 -14.23
CA LEU A 217 2.47 0.71 -13.29
C LEU A 217 1.79 1.24 -12.01
N GLY A 218 0.71 2.02 -12.15
CA GLY A 218 -0.06 2.52 -11.00
C GLY A 218 -0.56 1.40 -10.10
N ILE A 219 -1.14 0.33 -10.67
CA ILE A 219 -1.60 -0.84 -9.91
C ILE A 219 -0.44 -1.50 -9.14
N LEU A 220 0.70 -1.71 -9.80
CA LEU A 220 1.85 -2.38 -9.19
C LEU A 220 2.57 -1.51 -8.15
N MET A 221 2.55 -0.18 -8.30
CA MET A 221 2.99 0.76 -7.25
C MET A 221 2.09 0.66 -6.01
N GLY A 222 0.78 0.47 -6.18
CA GLY A 222 -0.15 0.18 -5.08
C GLY A 222 0.18 -1.12 -4.36
N GLY A 223 0.54 -2.17 -5.12
CA GLY A 223 1.03 -3.42 -4.54
C GLY A 223 2.33 -3.24 -3.76
N TYR A 224 3.24 -2.41 -4.22
CA TYR A 224 4.47 -2.11 -3.50
C TYR A 224 4.19 -1.30 -2.22
N TRP A 225 3.29 -0.30 -2.28
CA TRP A 225 2.81 0.41 -1.10
C TRP A 225 2.19 -0.55 -0.06
N ALA A 226 1.33 -1.47 -0.50
CA ALA A 226 0.75 -2.47 0.37
C ALA A 226 1.80 -3.34 1.06
N TYR A 227 2.85 -3.73 0.33
CA TYR A 227 3.97 -4.50 0.85
C TYR A 227 4.77 -3.76 1.93
N GLU A 228 4.96 -2.44 1.80
CA GLU A 228 5.70 -1.62 2.76
C GLU A 228 4.86 -1.09 3.93
N THR A 229 3.54 -1.10 3.80
CA THR A 229 2.68 -0.37 4.74
C THR A 229 1.74 -1.29 5.50
N LEU A 230 1.19 -2.32 4.83
CA LEU A 230 0.18 -3.18 5.41
C LEU A 230 0.79 -4.42 6.07
N SER A 231 0.14 -4.88 7.15
CA SER A 231 0.66 -5.96 8.00
C SER A 231 0.27 -7.38 7.57
N PHE A 232 -0.40 -7.57 6.41
CA PHE A 232 -0.75 -8.92 5.95
C PHE A 232 0.44 -9.71 5.35
N GLY A 233 1.61 -9.09 5.19
CA GLY A 233 2.83 -9.75 4.74
C GLY A 233 2.86 -10.07 3.24
N GLY A 234 2.14 -9.31 2.44
CA GLY A 234 2.07 -9.48 0.99
C GLY A 234 1.98 -8.15 0.24
N TYR A 235 1.94 -8.23 -1.08
CA TYR A 235 1.78 -7.08 -1.97
C TYR A 235 0.44 -7.12 -2.73
N TRP A 236 -0.38 -8.16 -2.55
CA TRP A 236 -1.67 -8.36 -3.18
C TRP A 236 -2.54 -9.31 -2.36
N ASN A 237 -3.72 -8.88 -1.99
CA ASN A 237 -4.66 -9.65 -1.14
C ASN A 237 -6.00 -9.95 -1.81
N TRP A 238 -6.17 -9.62 -3.09
CA TRP A 238 -7.45 -9.67 -3.78
C TRP A 238 -8.54 -8.86 -3.08
N ASP A 239 -8.15 -7.77 -2.41
CA ASP A 239 -9.09 -6.82 -1.85
C ASP A 239 -10.06 -6.32 -2.94
N PRO A 240 -11.34 -6.07 -2.64
CA PRO A 240 -12.30 -5.60 -3.63
C PRO A 240 -11.88 -4.33 -4.39
N VAL A 241 -11.10 -3.45 -3.78
CA VAL A 241 -10.56 -2.25 -4.45
C VAL A 241 -9.42 -2.61 -5.41
N GLU A 242 -8.53 -3.53 -5.00
CA GLU A 242 -7.49 -4.11 -5.89
C GLU A 242 -8.14 -4.79 -7.11
N ASN A 243 -9.16 -5.59 -6.87
CA ASN A 243 -9.95 -6.26 -7.92
C ASN A 243 -10.59 -5.27 -8.88
N ALA A 244 -11.16 -4.18 -8.34
CA ALA A 244 -11.85 -3.17 -9.11
C ALA A 244 -10.94 -2.43 -10.11
N VAL A 245 -9.64 -2.27 -9.81
CA VAL A 245 -8.68 -1.64 -10.73
C VAL A 245 -7.99 -2.64 -11.64
N TYR A 246 -7.83 -3.89 -11.21
CA TYR A 246 -7.22 -4.97 -11.97
C TYR A 246 -8.06 -5.37 -13.20
N VAL A 247 -9.39 -5.50 -13.03
CA VAL A 247 -10.30 -5.92 -14.11
C VAL A 247 -10.26 -4.96 -15.31
N PRO A 248 -10.42 -3.62 -15.17
CA PRO A 248 -10.30 -2.69 -16.29
C PRO A 248 -8.95 -2.77 -17.01
N TRP A 249 -7.86 -3.01 -16.28
CA TRP A 249 -6.53 -3.16 -16.86
C TRP A 249 -6.43 -4.41 -17.75
N LEU A 250 -6.98 -5.54 -17.32
CA LEU A 250 -7.05 -6.76 -18.15
C LEU A 250 -7.79 -6.52 -19.47
N ILE A 251 -8.94 -5.81 -19.40
CA ILE A 251 -9.73 -5.50 -20.60
C ILE A 251 -9.00 -4.47 -21.48
N LEU A 252 -8.27 -3.52 -20.90
CA LEU A 252 -7.41 -2.60 -21.64
C LEU A 252 -6.32 -3.34 -22.40
N ILE A 253 -5.66 -4.34 -21.79
CA ILE A 253 -4.65 -5.16 -22.44
C ILE A 253 -5.27 -6.04 -23.55
N ALA A 254 -6.44 -6.62 -23.32
CA ALA A 254 -7.19 -7.34 -24.34
C ALA A 254 -7.53 -6.42 -25.52
N SER A 255 -7.99 -5.19 -25.26
CA SER A 255 -8.30 -4.19 -26.28
C SER A 255 -7.08 -3.80 -27.11
N LEU A 256 -5.93 -3.60 -26.46
CA LEU A 256 -4.65 -3.31 -27.11
C LEU A 256 -4.29 -4.40 -28.13
N HIS A 257 -4.36 -5.66 -27.72
CA HIS A 257 -4.04 -6.80 -28.60
C HIS A 257 -4.98 -6.89 -29.80
N THR A 258 -6.27 -6.63 -29.61
CA THR A 258 -7.25 -6.64 -30.71
C THR A 258 -7.06 -5.45 -31.66
N LEU A 259 -6.70 -4.27 -31.15
CA LEU A 259 -6.37 -3.09 -31.96
C LEU A 259 -5.12 -3.33 -32.84
N ILE A 260 -4.07 -3.96 -32.28
CA ILE A 260 -2.86 -4.35 -33.00
C ILE A 260 -3.23 -5.36 -34.11
N THR A 261 -4.05 -6.35 -33.76
CA THR A 261 -4.53 -7.37 -34.73
C THR A 261 -5.29 -6.71 -35.86
N TYR A 262 -6.25 -5.82 -35.55
CA TYR A 262 -7.01 -5.13 -36.59
C TYR A 262 -6.11 -4.28 -37.49
N ARG A 263 -5.13 -3.56 -36.92
CA ARG A 263 -4.20 -2.76 -37.74
C ARG A 263 -3.46 -3.60 -38.75
N THR A 264 -3.14 -4.85 -38.44
CA THR A 264 -2.34 -5.75 -39.27
C THR A 264 -3.17 -6.61 -40.17
N SER A 265 -4.24 -7.25 -39.71
CA SER A 265 -5.02 -8.25 -40.46
C SER A 265 -6.40 -7.81 -40.86
N LYS A 266 -6.86 -6.67 -40.37
CA LYS A 266 -8.23 -6.13 -40.56
C LYS A 266 -9.33 -7.02 -39.97
N SER A 267 -9.00 -7.88 -39.00
CA SER A 267 -9.94 -8.80 -38.35
C SER A 267 -10.31 -8.29 -36.94
N GLY A 268 -11.54 -8.50 -36.49
CA GLY A 268 -11.97 -8.26 -35.11
C GLY A 268 -12.27 -6.81 -34.75
N LEU A 269 -12.72 -5.97 -35.69
CA LEU A 269 -13.05 -4.56 -35.43
C LEU A 269 -14.12 -4.40 -34.36
N SER A 270 -15.23 -5.13 -34.48
CA SER A 270 -16.35 -5.06 -33.52
C SER A 270 -15.90 -5.43 -32.11
N PHE A 271 -15.06 -6.45 -32.00
CA PHE A 271 -14.49 -6.88 -30.71
C PHE A 271 -13.57 -5.79 -30.11
N SER A 272 -12.73 -5.15 -30.96
CA SER A 272 -11.88 -4.02 -30.52
C SER A 272 -12.71 -2.83 -30.02
N ILE A 273 -13.79 -2.47 -30.70
CA ILE A 273 -14.70 -1.40 -30.30
C ILE A 273 -15.32 -1.70 -28.94
N ILE A 274 -15.86 -2.92 -28.74
CA ILE A 274 -16.49 -3.33 -27.49
C ILE A 274 -15.47 -3.27 -26.35
N LEU A 275 -14.27 -3.82 -26.52
CA LEU A 275 -13.27 -3.87 -25.45
C LEU A 275 -12.76 -2.48 -25.06
N VAL A 276 -12.52 -1.58 -26.03
CA VAL A 276 -12.10 -0.21 -25.74
C VAL A 276 -13.18 0.55 -24.97
N ILE A 277 -14.44 0.41 -25.39
CA ILE A 277 -15.58 1.03 -24.70
C ILE A 277 -15.72 0.44 -23.29
N SER A 278 -15.70 -0.88 -23.17
CA SER A 278 -15.82 -1.58 -21.89
C SER A 278 -14.74 -1.19 -20.89
N THR A 279 -13.52 -0.92 -21.36
CA THR A 279 -12.43 -0.47 -20.49
C THR A 279 -12.80 0.77 -19.69
N PHE A 280 -13.27 1.83 -20.34
CA PHE A 280 -13.64 3.07 -19.65
C PHE A 280 -14.90 2.89 -18.79
N ILE A 281 -15.90 2.15 -19.27
CA ILE A 281 -17.10 1.84 -18.49
C ILE A 281 -16.73 1.05 -17.20
N LEU A 282 -15.76 0.14 -17.29
CA LEU A 282 -15.26 -0.59 -16.12
C LEU A 282 -14.46 0.33 -15.17
N ILE A 283 -13.76 1.35 -15.65
CA ILE A 283 -13.17 2.38 -14.77
C ILE A 283 -14.25 3.15 -14.01
N LEU A 284 -15.36 3.52 -14.68
CA LEU A 284 -16.50 4.15 -13.99
C LEU A 284 -17.14 3.20 -12.96
N TYR A 285 -17.28 1.93 -13.32
CA TYR A 285 -17.77 0.90 -12.39
C TYR A 285 -16.82 0.68 -11.21
N SER A 286 -15.52 0.62 -11.44
CA SER A 286 -14.50 0.59 -10.41
C SER A 286 -14.63 1.78 -9.45
N THR A 287 -14.79 2.99 -9.99
CA THR A 287 -14.99 4.20 -9.19
C THR A 287 -16.29 4.15 -8.39
N PHE A 288 -17.38 3.64 -8.98
CA PHE A 288 -18.63 3.41 -8.25
C PHE A 288 -18.44 2.43 -7.10
N LEU A 289 -17.80 1.27 -7.33
CA LEU A 289 -17.54 0.28 -6.27
C LEU A 289 -16.75 0.87 -5.10
N THR A 290 -15.69 1.63 -5.39
CA THR A 290 -14.73 2.10 -4.38
C THR A 290 -15.18 3.37 -3.65
N ARG A 291 -16.10 4.17 -4.23
CA ARG A 291 -16.47 5.51 -3.73
C ARG A 291 -17.92 5.65 -3.30
N SER A 292 -18.78 4.65 -3.56
CA SER A 292 -20.20 4.68 -3.18
C SER A 292 -20.49 4.17 -1.76
N GLY A 293 -19.47 3.73 -1.04
CA GLY A 293 -19.64 3.06 0.26
C GLY A 293 -20.23 1.64 0.16
N ILE A 294 -20.51 1.12 -1.06
CA ILE A 294 -21.12 -0.21 -1.23
C ILE A 294 -20.22 -1.37 -0.81
N LEU A 295 -18.89 -1.13 -0.80
CA LEU A 295 -17.89 -2.07 -0.31
C LEU A 295 -17.49 -1.84 1.15
N GLY A 296 -18.06 -0.86 1.85
CA GLY A 296 -17.67 -0.37 3.18
C GLY A 296 -16.95 -1.36 4.07
N ASP A 297 -17.67 -2.36 4.58
CA ASP A 297 -17.13 -3.36 5.51
C ASP A 297 -16.29 -4.47 4.86
N ALA A 298 -16.24 -4.50 3.51
CA ALA A 298 -15.57 -5.56 2.77
C ALA A 298 -14.15 -5.19 2.32
N SER A 299 -13.72 -3.93 2.47
CA SER A 299 -12.41 -3.44 2.07
C SER A 299 -11.89 -2.36 2.99
N VAL A 300 -10.63 -2.48 3.40
CA VAL A 300 -9.91 -1.45 4.17
C VAL A 300 -9.56 -0.22 3.32
N HIS A 301 -9.71 -0.29 2.00
CA HIS A 301 -9.41 0.77 1.04
C HIS A 301 -10.66 1.49 0.53
N SER A 302 -11.88 1.09 0.95
CA SER A 302 -13.11 1.74 0.51
C SER A 302 -13.33 3.05 1.25
N PHE A 303 -13.95 3.99 0.57
CA PHE A 303 -14.37 5.25 1.18
C PHE A 303 -15.78 5.13 1.76
N THR A 304 -16.04 5.86 2.82
CA THR A 304 -17.41 6.05 3.31
C THR A 304 -18.22 6.86 2.30
N ASP A 305 -19.52 6.60 2.21
CA ASP A 305 -20.40 7.36 1.29
C ASP A 305 -20.58 8.79 1.79
N LEU A 306 -20.09 9.76 1.00
CA LEU A 306 -20.32 11.20 1.22
C LEU A 306 -21.63 11.70 0.56
N GLY A 307 -22.58 10.78 0.26
CA GLY A 307 -23.82 11.09 -0.45
C GLY A 307 -23.65 11.16 -1.98
N LEU A 308 -22.55 10.64 -2.52
CA LEU A 308 -22.26 10.68 -3.96
C LEU A 308 -22.64 9.38 -4.70
N SER A 309 -23.10 8.35 -3.99
CA SER A 309 -23.43 7.04 -4.56
C SER A 309 -24.43 7.10 -5.70
N GLY A 310 -25.49 7.88 -5.57
CA GLY A 310 -26.50 8.10 -6.61
C GLY A 310 -25.93 8.81 -7.83
N GLN A 311 -25.10 9.83 -7.63
CA GLN A 311 -24.47 10.59 -8.72
C GLN A 311 -23.45 9.75 -9.49
N LEU A 312 -22.65 8.92 -8.80
CA LEU A 312 -21.71 7.97 -9.42
C LEU A 312 -22.46 6.93 -10.26
N LEU A 313 -23.59 6.43 -9.76
CA LEU A 313 -24.43 5.49 -10.49
C LEU A 313 -25.03 6.14 -11.76
N VAL A 314 -25.53 7.37 -11.67
CA VAL A 314 -26.01 8.11 -12.84
C VAL A 314 -24.90 8.32 -13.87
N TYR A 315 -23.68 8.65 -13.41
CA TYR A 315 -22.50 8.81 -14.26
C TYR A 315 -22.19 7.51 -15.02
N LEU A 316 -22.10 6.39 -14.31
CA LEU A 316 -21.86 5.07 -14.90
C LEU A 316 -22.96 4.71 -15.92
N LEU A 317 -24.23 4.78 -15.51
CA LEU A 317 -25.35 4.35 -16.34
C LEU A 317 -25.53 5.25 -17.57
N PHE A 318 -25.31 6.56 -17.46
CA PHE A 318 -25.39 7.49 -18.59
C PHE A 318 -24.39 7.11 -19.68
N PHE A 319 -23.10 6.98 -19.35
CA PHE A 319 -22.08 6.64 -20.36
C PHE A 319 -22.23 5.21 -20.87
N ALA A 320 -22.63 4.26 -20.05
CA ALA A 320 -22.92 2.89 -20.49
C ALA A 320 -24.11 2.86 -21.47
N ALA A 321 -25.20 3.58 -21.16
CA ALA A 321 -26.38 3.66 -22.02
C ALA A 321 -26.08 4.36 -23.37
N VAL A 322 -25.35 5.48 -23.35
CA VAL A 322 -24.95 6.20 -24.56
C VAL A 322 -24.04 5.33 -25.43
N ALA A 323 -23.09 4.64 -24.83
CA ALA A 323 -22.20 3.73 -25.55
C ALA A 323 -22.96 2.53 -26.16
N ALA A 324 -23.81 1.87 -25.36
CA ALA A 324 -24.63 0.76 -25.82
C ALA A 324 -25.58 1.16 -26.94
N TRP A 325 -26.26 2.30 -26.80
CA TRP A 325 -27.12 2.87 -27.82
C TRP A 325 -26.37 3.14 -29.12
N LEU A 326 -25.21 3.79 -29.05
CA LEU A 326 -24.43 4.14 -30.24
C LEU A 326 -23.88 2.91 -30.94
N VAL A 327 -23.41 1.90 -30.17
CA VAL A 327 -22.99 0.60 -30.74
C VAL A 327 -24.16 -0.11 -31.40
N ALA A 328 -25.32 -0.17 -30.74
CA ALA A 328 -26.51 -0.86 -31.26
C ALA A 328 -27.01 -0.28 -32.60
N ILE A 329 -27.11 1.04 -32.69
CA ILE A 329 -27.61 1.70 -33.95
C ILE A 329 -26.58 1.61 -35.09
N ARG A 330 -25.30 1.43 -34.78
CA ARG A 330 -24.20 1.33 -35.76
C ARG A 330 -23.73 -0.10 -36.05
N TRP A 331 -24.26 -1.08 -35.32
CA TRP A 331 -23.77 -2.47 -35.37
C TRP A 331 -23.71 -3.04 -36.78
N LYS A 332 -24.77 -2.82 -37.59
CA LYS A 332 -24.85 -3.31 -38.97
C LYS A 332 -23.95 -2.56 -39.98
N GLU A 333 -23.48 -1.38 -39.61
CA GLU A 333 -22.62 -0.55 -40.45
C GLU A 333 -21.10 -0.83 -40.17
N ILE A 334 -20.77 -1.52 -39.08
CA ILE A 334 -19.39 -1.84 -38.74
C ILE A 334 -18.84 -2.88 -39.73
N PRO A 335 -17.73 -2.59 -40.42
CA PRO A 335 -17.15 -3.54 -41.39
C PRO A 335 -16.75 -4.87 -40.71
N THR A 336 -17.25 -5.95 -41.25
CA THR A 336 -16.90 -7.32 -40.84
C THR A 336 -15.90 -7.96 -41.83
N SER A 337 -15.00 -8.79 -41.34
CA SER A 337 -14.11 -9.57 -42.21
C SER A 337 -14.74 -10.93 -42.45
N GLU A 338 -14.92 -11.32 -43.72
CA GLU A 338 -15.40 -12.63 -44.10
C GLU A 338 -14.30 -13.71 -44.04
N LYS A 339 -13.05 -13.34 -43.71
CA LYS A 339 -11.93 -14.28 -43.65
C LYS A 339 -12.03 -15.18 -42.44
N GLU A 340 -12.09 -16.47 -42.66
CA GLU A 340 -11.90 -17.45 -41.59
C GLU A 340 -10.54 -17.27 -40.92
N ILE A 341 -10.53 -17.29 -39.61
CA ILE A 341 -9.32 -17.17 -38.84
C ILE A 341 -8.64 -18.55 -38.82
N ASN A 342 -7.50 -18.64 -39.46
CA ASN A 342 -6.75 -19.88 -39.49
C ASN A 342 -6.01 -20.11 -38.16
N THR A 343 -6.04 -21.32 -37.64
CA THR A 343 -5.35 -21.74 -36.40
C THR A 343 -3.82 -21.48 -36.45
N TYR A 344 -3.24 -21.43 -37.65
CA TYR A 344 -1.82 -21.11 -37.87
C TYR A 344 -1.58 -19.63 -38.15
N SER A 345 -2.53 -18.76 -37.73
CA SER A 345 -2.40 -17.32 -37.83
C SER A 345 -2.15 -16.72 -36.47
N ARG A 346 -1.42 -15.63 -36.43
CA ARG A 346 -1.21 -14.83 -35.22
C ARG A 346 -2.52 -14.32 -34.62
N GLU A 347 -3.47 -13.98 -35.45
CA GLU A 347 -4.79 -13.48 -35.09
C GLU A 347 -5.53 -14.45 -34.16
N PHE A 348 -5.51 -15.76 -34.50
CA PHE A 348 -6.15 -16.78 -33.66
C PHE A 348 -5.60 -16.78 -32.25
N TRP A 349 -4.27 -16.78 -32.09
CA TRP A 349 -3.63 -16.82 -30.78
C TRP A 349 -3.84 -15.56 -29.99
N ILE A 350 -3.88 -14.39 -30.66
CA ILE A 350 -4.19 -13.11 -29.99
C ILE A 350 -5.65 -13.08 -29.52
N PHE A 351 -6.61 -13.50 -30.36
CA PHE A 351 -8.02 -13.54 -29.92
C PHE A 351 -8.23 -14.53 -28.77
N LEU A 352 -7.57 -15.67 -28.79
CA LEU A 352 -7.62 -16.63 -27.69
C LEU A 352 -7.05 -16.03 -26.42
N GLY A 353 -5.90 -15.33 -26.50
CA GLY A 353 -5.30 -14.61 -25.36
C GLY A 353 -6.20 -13.50 -24.84
N ALA A 354 -6.79 -12.68 -25.71
CA ALA A 354 -7.74 -11.63 -25.34
C ALA A 354 -8.98 -12.22 -24.65
N THR A 355 -9.48 -13.36 -25.14
CA THR A 355 -10.62 -14.06 -24.50
C THR A 355 -10.27 -14.54 -23.09
N ILE A 356 -9.06 -15.09 -22.90
CA ILE A 356 -8.61 -15.52 -21.56
C ILE A 356 -8.48 -14.32 -20.62
N LEU A 357 -7.94 -13.18 -21.05
CA LEU A 357 -7.89 -11.96 -20.25
C LEU A 357 -9.29 -11.48 -19.86
N CYS A 358 -10.27 -11.57 -20.77
CA CYS A 358 -11.66 -11.26 -20.45
C CYS A 358 -12.25 -12.23 -19.42
N LEU A 359 -11.97 -13.53 -19.53
CA LEU A 359 -12.42 -14.54 -18.57
C LEU A 359 -11.77 -14.35 -17.18
N MET A 360 -10.48 -13.96 -17.14
CA MET A 360 -9.80 -13.57 -15.89
C MET A 360 -10.53 -12.42 -15.22
N GLY A 361 -10.80 -11.36 -15.99
CA GLY A 361 -11.53 -10.19 -15.47
C GLY A 361 -12.94 -10.55 -15.00
N PHE A 362 -13.68 -11.35 -15.78
CA PHE A 362 -15.03 -11.78 -15.42
C PHE A 362 -15.04 -12.61 -14.12
N GLN A 363 -14.12 -13.57 -13.97
CA GLN A 363 -14.00 -14.39 -12.78
C GLN A 363 -13.74 -13.57 -11.51
N VAL A 364 -13.00 -12.45 -11.61
CA VAL A 364 -12.74 -11.56 -10.49
C VAL A 364 -13.92 -10.60 -10.26
N MET A 365 -14.49 -10.04 -11.33
CA MET A 365 -15.55 -9.03 -11.24
C MET A 365 -16.82 -9.58 -10.59
N VAL A 366 -17.23 -10.80 -10.89
CA VAL A 366 -18.50 -11.36 -10.43
C VAL A 366 -18.57 -11.46 -8.91
N PRO A 367 -17.64 -12.11 -8.19
CA PRO A 367 -17.68 -12.17 -6.73
C PRO A 367 -17.47 -10.79 -6.07
N THR A 368 -16.61 -9.94 -6.66
CA THR A 368 -16.40 -8.57 -6.17
C THR A 368 -17.67 -7.73 -6.24
N SER A 369 -18.60 -8.06 -7.15
CA SER A 369 -19.87 -7.35 -7.35
C SER A 369 -21.04 -7.91 -6.51
N TYR A 370 -20.84 -8.91 -5.67
CA TYR A 370 -21.93 -9.46 -4.83
C TYR A 370 -22.64 -8.42 -3.97
N PRO A 371 -22.00 -7.43 -3.35
CA PRO A 371 -22.70 -6.37 -2.62
C PRO A 371 -23.65 -5.56 -3.51
N VAL A 372 -23.25 -5.26 -4.76
CA VAL A 372 -24.10 -4.56 -5.75
C VAL A 372 -25.31 -5.43 -6.10
N TYR A 373 -25.08 -6.73 -6.37
CA TYR A 373 -26.14 -7.65 -6.70
C TYR A 373 -27.18 -7.75 -5.56
N ASN A 374 -26.70 -7.90 -4.31
CA ASN A 374 -27.57 -7.94 -3.13
C ASN A 374 -28.44 -6.68 -3.01
N LYS A 375 -27.83 -5.51 -3.25
CA LYS A 375 -28.54 -4.22 -3.21
C LYS A 375 -29.63 -4.15 -4.28
N VAL A 376 -29.31 -4.58 -5.51
CA VAL A 376 -30.28 -4.58 -6.64
C VAL A 376 -31.42 -5.55 -6.37
N VAL A 377 -31.13 -6.77 -5.90
CA VAL A 377 -32.18 -7.75 -5.55
C VAL A 377 -33.08 -7.23 -4.44
N GLY A 378 -32.49 -6.57 -3.40
CA GLY A 378 -33.26 -5.94 -2.34
C GLY A 378 -34.17 -4.84 -2.83
N LEU A 379 -33.74 -3.99 -3.76
CA LEU A 379 -34.56 -2.94 -4.40
C LEU A 379 -35.73 -3.52 -5.20
N LEU A 380 -35.58 -4.73 -5.73
CA LEU A 380 -36.64 -5.44 -6.45
C LEU A 380 -37.57 -6.25 -5.52
N GLY A 381 -37.41 -6.12 -4.20
CA GLY A 381 -38.22 -6.83 -3.19
C GLY A 381 -37.80 -8.28 -2.94
N GLY A 382 -36.64 -8.72 -3.48
CA GLY A 382 -36.04 -10.02 -3.23
C GLY A 382 -35.07 -10.03 -2.05
N HIS A 383 -34.60 -11.21 -1.67
CA HIS A 383 -33.52 -11.38 -0.69
C HIS A 383 -32.34 -12.10 -1.31
N SER A 384 -31.14 -11.56 -1.09
CA SER A 384 -29.89 -12.20 -1.47
C SER A 384 -28.85 -11.95 -0.37
N THR A 385 -28.11 -13.00 -0.03
CA THR A 385 -27.05 -13.01 1.02
C THR A 385 -25.72 -13.47 0.47
N LEU A 386 -25.44 -13.19 -0.82
CA LEU A 386 -24.16 -13.51 -1.42
C LEU A 386 -23.07 -12.70 -0.73
N ALA A 387 -22.06 -13.37 -0.19
CA ALA A 387 -20.94 -12.76 0.48
C ALA A 387 -19.66 -12.86 -0.37
N ILE A 388 -18.83 -11.85 -0.29
CA ILE A 388 -17.46 -11.91 -0.83
C ILE A 388 -16.74 -13.07 -0.14
N PRO A 389 -15.90 -13.86 -0.85
CA PRO A 389 -15.20 -14.98 -0.24
C PRO A 389 -14.41 -14.57 0.99
N GLY A 390 -14.55 -15.31 2.10
CA GLY A 390 -13.86 -14.98 3.36
C GLY A 390 -12.34 -15.13 3.24
N ASP A 391 -11.85 -16.17 2.57
CA ASP A 391 -10.45 -16.31 2.16
C ASP A 391 -10.32 -15.90 0.68
N GLN A 392 -10.14 -14.61 0.46
CA GLN A 392 -10.04 -14.02 -0.88
C GLN A 392 -8.78 -14.52 -1.60
N LEU A 393 -7.66 -14.64 -0.88
CA LEU A 393 -6.38 -15.08 -1.45
C LEU A 393 -6.49 -16.49 -2.01
N ALA A 394 -7.00 -17.43 -1.25
CA ALA A 394 -7.19 -18.81 -1.69
C ALA A 394 -8.22 -18.91 -2.82
N PHE A 395 -9.35 -18.20 -2.70
CA PHE A 395 -10.44 -18.29 -3.68
C PHE A 395 -9.99 -17.78 -5.06
N TYR A 396 -9.50 -16.55 -5.16
CA TYR A 396 -9.11 -15.98 -6.45
C TYR A 396 -7.88 -16.66 -7.02
N SER A 397 -6.85 -16.96 -6.21
CA SER A 397 -5.61 -17.59 -6.67
C SER A 397 -5.85 -18.97 -7.25
N ARG A 398 -6.82 -19.74 -6.74
CA ARG A 398 -7.19 -21.06 -7.27
C ARG A 398 -7.53 -21.02 -8.77
N PHE A 399 -8.19 -19.95 -9.24
CA PHE A 399 -8.57 -19.79 -10.64
C PHE A 399 -7.51 -18.99 -11.41
N GLN A 400 -7.02 -17.89 -10.85
CA GLN A 400 -6.12 -16.97 -11.52
C GLN A 400 -4.75 -17.60 -11.86
N LEU A 401 -4.27 -18.55 -11.04
CA LEU A 401 -3.05 -19.31 -11.36
C LEU A 401 -3.16 -20.10 -12.66
N TRP A 402 -4.28 -20.75 -12.93
CA TRP A 402 -4.48 -21.48 -14.17
C TRP A 402 -4.63 -20.56 -15.39
N PHE A 403 -5.32 -19.44 -15.21
CA PHE A 403 -5.35 -18.42 -16.25
C PHE A 403 -3.95 -17.84 -16.53
N ALA A 404 -3.14 -17.60 -15.49
CA ALA A 404 -1.76 -17.14 -15.65
C ALA A 404 -0.89 -18.15 -16.41
N VAL A 405 -1.04 -19.47 -16.15
CA VAL A 405 -0.41 -20.54 -16.93
C VAL A 405 -0.84 -20.44 -18.39
N ALA A 406 -2.13 -20.33 -18.66
CA ALA A 406 -2.65 -20.23 -20.02
C ALA A 406 -2.12 -18.99 -20.75
N VAL A 407 -2.15 -17.81 -20.08
CA VAL A 407 -1.58 -16.56 -20.63
C VAL A 407 -0.10 -16.71 -20.95
N GLY A 408 0.68 -17.34 -20.05
CA GLY A 408 2.11 -17.56 -20.25
C GLY A 408 2.39 -18.45 -21.46
N LEU A 409 1.66 -19.57 -21.60
CA LEU A 409 1.80 -20.49 -22.72
C LEU A 409 1.38 -19.85 -24.05
N LEU A 410 0.25 -19.13 -24.05
CA LEU A 410 -0.24 -18.44 -25.25
C LEU A 410 0.70 -17.31 -25.68
N SER A 411 1.16 -16.50 -24.74
CA SER A 411 2.07 -15.38 -25.00
C SER A 411 3.41 -15.87 -25.54
N GLY A 412 3.97 -16.94 -24.98
CA GLY A 412 5.19 -17.57 -25.47
C GLY A 412 5.03 -18.15 -26.87
N THR A 413 3.90 -18.82 -27.13
CA THR A 413 3.60 -19.47 -28.41
C THR A 413 3.28 -18.44 -29.49
N ALA A 414 2.46 -17.44 -29.21
CA ALA A 414 2.03 -16.39 -30.15
C ALA A 414 3.20 -15.60 -30.75
N GLN A 415 4.31 -15.48 -30.02
CA GLN A 415 5.53 -14.80 -30.49
C GLN A 415 6.11 -15.41 -31.77
N PHE A 416 5.93 -16.71 -31.98
CA PHE A 416 6.47 -17.41 -33.14
C PHE A 416 5.62 -17.24 -34.40
N PHE A 417 4.34 -16.90 -34.28
CA PHE A 417 3.44 -16.60 -35.39
C PHE A 417 3.62 -15.17 -35.90
N TRP A 418 4.86 -14.72 -35.98
CA TRP A 418 5.22 -13.35 -36.35
C TRP A 418 4.96 -13.07 -37.84
N TRP A 419 4.15 -12.08 -38.12
CA TRP A 419 4.00 -11.26 -39.36
C TRP A 419 3.69 -11.87 -40.71
N LYS A 420 3.92 -13.13 -41.00
CA LYS A 420 3.53 -13.82 -42.26
C LYS A 420 3.31 -15.30 -41.96
N ARG A 421 2.46 -15.95 -42.77
CA ARG A 421 2.31 -17.42 -42.78
C ARG A 421 3.68 -18.10 -42.73
N ILE A 422 4.01 -18.59 -41.53
CA ILE A 422 5.17 -19.45 -41.36
C ILE A 422 4.75 -20.85 -41.78
N ASP A 423 5.54 -21.49 -42.64
CA ASP A 423 5.34 -22.86 -43.00
C ASP A 423 5.48 -23.77 -41.75
N ARG A 424 4.65 -24.81 -41.67
CA ARG A 424 4.58 -25.74 -40.54
C ARG A 424 5.95 -26.29 -40.10
N THR A 425 6.85 -26.55 -41.06
CA THR A 425 8.20 -27.06 -40.81
C THR A 425 9.11 -26.03 -40.13
N ASN A 426 8.95 -24.76 -40.44
CA ASN A 426 9.73 -23.67 -39.88
C ASN A 426 9.29 -23.32 -38.47
N ILE A 427 7.98 -23.37 -38.15
CA ILE A 427 7.46 -23.15 -36.79
C ILE A 427 8.08 -24.13 -35.80
N LYS A 428 8.13 -25.43 -36.15
CA LYS A 428 8.71 -26.46 -35.29
C LYS A 428 10.18 -26.19 -34.97
N LYS A 429 10.98 -25.73 -35.95
CA LYS A 429 12.38 -25.38 -35.72
C LYS A 429 12.54 -24.12 -34.84
N GLU A 430 11.73 -23.09 -35.06
CA GLU A 430 11.76 -21.86 -34.31
C GLU A 430 11.35 -22.06 -32.85
N MET A 431 10.37 -22.92 -32.56
CA MET A 431 9.89 -23.24 -31.23
C MET A 431 10.79 -24.20 -30.46
N LEU A 432 11.56 -25.06 -31.15
CA LEU A 432 12.32 -26.13 -30.50
C LEU A 432 13.36 -25.60 -29.54
N ASN A 433 14.17 -24.62 -29.97
CA ASN A 433 15.23 -24.08 -29.12
C ASN A 433 14.69 -23.39 -27.83
N PRO A 434 13.73 -22.43 -27.91
CA PRO A 434 13.12 -21.88 -26.71
C PRO A 434 12.46 -22.93 -25.83
N PHE A 435 11.84 -23.94 -26.39
CA PHE A 435 11.23 -25.04 -25.65
C PHE A 435 12.27 -25.86 -24.88
N LEU A 436 13.40 -26.24 -25.55
CA LEU A 436 14.49 -26.97 -24.88
C LEU A 436 15.15 -26.15 -23.78
N ILE A 437 15.38 -24.84 -24.02
CA ILE A 437 15.90 -23.92 -23.00
C ILE A 437 14.93 -23.87 -21.82
N THR A 438 13.63 -23.75 -22.10
CA THR A 438 12.59 -23.77 -21.07
C THR A 438 12.62 -25.06 -20.27
N LEU A 439 12.72 -26.22 -20.91
CA LEU A 439 12.70 -27.51 -20.22
C LEU A 439 13.89 -27.65 -19.26
N VAL A 440 15.09 -27.28 -19.73
CA VAL A 440 16.31 -27.33 -18.89
C VAL A 440 16.22 -26.33 -17.72
N ALA A 441 15.85 -25.08 -17.99
CA ALA A 441 15.73 -24.05 -16.96
C ALA A 441 14.60 -24.38 -15.97
N TRP A 442 13.46 -24.88 -16.46
CA TRP A 442 12.36 -25.33 -15.62
C TRP A 442 12.77 -26.50 -14.71
N ALA A 443 13.44 -27.51 -15.25
CA ALA A 443 13.93 -28.62 -14.44
C ALA A 443 14.90 -28.14 -13.35
N ALA A 444 15.81 -27.24 -13.69
CA ALA A 444 16.71 -26.62 -12.71
C ALA A 444 15.92 -25.85 -11.63
N VAL A 445 14.95 -25.02 -12.01
CA VAL A 445 14.11 -24.25 -11.07
C VAL A 445 13.28 -25.16 -10.17
N VAL A 446 12.71 -26.23 -10.71
CA VAL A 446 11.92 -27.21 -9.93
C VAL A 446 12.78 -27.93 -8.91
N VAL A 447 13.98 -28.38 -9.31
CA VAL A 447 14.90 -29.11 -8.41
C VAL A 447 15.52 -28.19 -7.36
N ILE A 448 16.10 -27.07 -7.78
CA ILE A 448 16.80 -26.11 -6.87
C ILE A 448 15.78 -25.42 -5.97
N GLY A 449 14.67 -24.96 -6.54
CA GLY A 449 13.59 -24.28 -5.83
C GLY A 449 12.68 -25.22 -5.03
N ARG A 450 12.90 -26.54 -5.12
CA ARG A 450 12.09 -27.59 -4.47
C ARG A 450 10.58 -27.38 -4.73
N VAL A 451 10.23 -27.07 -5.98
CA VAL A 451 8.85 -26.85 -6.38
C VAL A 451 8.13 -28.20 -6.47
N THR A 452 7.18 -28.47 -5.58
CA THR A 452 6.51 -29.77 -5.45
C THR A 452 5.06 -29.76 -5.93
N GLN A 453 4.40 -28.61 -5.89
CA GLN A 453 2.98 -28.52 -6.27
C GLN A 453 2.83 -28.46 -7.81
N PRO A 454 1.96 -29.32 -8.41
CA PRO A 454 1.80 -29.37 -9.87
C PRO A 454 1.39 -28.03 -10.51
N THR A 455 0.52 -27.26 -9.86
CA THR A 455 0.12 -25.91 -10.32
C THR A 455 1.30 -24.94 -10.36
N TYR A 456 2.18 -24.98 -9.36
CA TYR A 456 3.37 -24.14 -9.31
C TYR A 456 4.44 -24.61 -10.32
N MET A 457 4.56 -25.92 -10.56
CA MET A 457 5.40 -26.46 -11.64
C MET A 457 4.93 -25.95 -13.00
N ALA A 458 3.61 -25.97 -13.25
CA ALA A 458 3.02 -25.47 -14.49
C ALA A 458 3.23 -23.94 -14.64
N LEU A 459 3.07 -23.16 -13.57
CA LEU A 459 3.31 -21.71 -13.57
C LEU A 459 4.78 -21.38 -13.82
N ALA A 460 5.72 -22.11 -13.18
CA ALA A 460 7.15 -21.98 -13.44
C ALA A 460 7.48 -22.25 -14.90
N PHE A 461 6.93 -23.33 -15.47
CA PHE A 461 7.12 -23.66 -16.88
C PHE A 461 6.61 -22.54 -17.78
N ALA A 462 5.40 -22.06 -17.57
CA ALA A 462 4.79 -21.00 -18.36
C ALA A 462 5.57 -19.67 -18.27
N GLY A 463 6.01 -19.27 -17.07
CA GLY A 463 6.83 -18.06 -16.84
C GLY A 463 8.19 -18.14 -17.53
N ILE A 464 8.88 -19.28 -17.43
CA ILE A 464 10.18 -19.49 -18.09
C ILE A 464 9.99 -19.59 -19.62
N TYR A 465 8.91 -20.24 -20.08
CA TYR A 465 8.62 -20.37 -21.52
C TYR A 465 8.40 -19.03 -22.19
N ILE A 466 7.65 -18.11 -21.56
CA ILE A 466 7.46 -16.77 -22.14
C ILE A 466 8.78 -15.98 -22.13
N ILE A 467 9.63 -16.11 -21.11
CA ILE A 467 10.94 -15.46 -21.06
C ILE A 467 11.85 -15.98 -22.19
N ALA A 468 11.96 -17.29 -22.35
CA ALA A 468 12.79 -17.90 -23.38
C ALA A 468 12.30 -17.56 -24.80
N SER A 469 10.99 -17.64 -25.03
CA SER A 469 10.36 -17.36 -26.32
C SER A 469 10.49 -15.89 -26.72
N ALA A 470 10.10 -14.98 -25.81
CA ALA A 470 10.21 -13.55 -26.05
C ALA A 470 11.66 -13.08 -26.11
N GLY A 471 12.56 -13.68 -25.31
CA GLY A 471 14.00 -13.42 -25.36
C GLY A 471 14.62 -13.75 -26.71
N ASN A 472 14.28 -14.92 -27.29
CA ASN A 472 14.74 -15.30 -28.62
C ASN A 472 14.27 -14.29 -29.70
N VAL A 473 13.02 -13.86 -29.62
CA VAL A 473 12.46 -12.84 -30.53
C VAL A 473 13.11 -11.49 -30.29
N LEU A 474 13.32 -11.07 -29.06
CA LEU A 474 13.96 -9.82 -28.69
C LEU A 474 15.38 -9.71 -29.26
N ILE A 475 16.21 -10.75 -29.07
CA ILE A 475 17.60 -10.78 -29.58
C ILE A 475 17.61 -10.61 -31.11
N ARG A 476 16.66 -11.23 -31.82
CA ARG A 476 16.51 -11.09 -33.26
C ARG A 476 16.09 -9.66 -33.65
N LEU A 477 15.11 -9.09 -32.94
CA LEU A 477 14.60 -7.76 -33.22
C LEU A 477 15.63 -6.66 -32.94
N LEU A 478 16.41 -6.77 -31.87
CA LEU A 478 17.47 -5.81 -31.58
C LEU A 478 18.51 -5.72 -32.69
N LYS A 479 18.74 -6.82 -33.43
CA LYS A 479 19.66 -6.86 -34.58
C LYS A 479 19.04 -6.36 -35.88
N THR A 480 17.72 -6.44 -36.06
CA THR A 480 17.03 -6.18 -37.32
C THR A 480 16.11 -4.98 -37.30
N GLN A 481 15.26 -4.86 -36.29
CA GLN A 481 14.22 -3.84 -36.14
C GLN A 481 14.02 -3.46 -34.66
N PRO A 482 14.95 -2.75 -34.05
CA PRO A 482 14.92 -2.45 -32.59
C PRO A 482 13.64 -1.73 -32.13
N ASN A 483 13.05 -0.90 -33.00
CA ASN A 483 11.81 -0.17 -32.68
C ASN A 483 10.58 -1.09 -32.47
N LEU A 484 10.67 -2.37 -32.85
CA LEU A 484 9.60 -3.35 -32.63
C LEU A 484 9.87 -4.27 -31.44
N SER A 485 10.91 -4.00 -30.67
CA SER A 485 11.33 -4.83 -29.54
C SER A 485 10.44 -4.70 -28.31
N GLY A 486 9.67 -3.62 -28.20
CA GLY A 486 8.86 -3.29 -27.02
C GLY A 486 7.91 -4.40 -26.60
N GLY A 487 7.19 -5.02 -27.53
CA GLY A 487 6.28 -6.11 -27.21
C GLY A 487 6.98 -7.35 -26.63
N SER A 488 8.16 -7.72 -27.15
CA SER A 488 8.94 -8.83 -26.60
C SER A 488 9.48 -8.51 -25.21
N MET A 489 9.93 -7.27 -24.98
CA MET A 489 10.39 -6.81 -23.68
C MET A 489 9.25 -6.85 -22.65
N ALA A 490 8.06 -6.38 -23.00
CA ALA A 490 6.89 -6.42 -22.14
C ALA A 490 6.52 -7.86 -21.75
N HIS A 491 6.56 -8.82 -22.69
CA HIS A 491 6.28 -10.22 -22.39
C HIS A 491 7.36 -10.86 -21.50
N ILE A 492 8.65 -10.51 -21.67
CA ILE A 492 9.71 -10.93 -20.72
C ILE A 492 9.37 -10.41 -19.32
N GLY A 493 8.94 -9.14 -19.22
CA GLY A 493 8.47 -8.56 -17.96
C GLY A 493 7.36 -9.39 -17.31
N VAL A 494 6.33 -9.76 -18.07
CA VAL A 494 5.26 -10.64 -17.56
C VAL A 494 5.81 -11.99 -17.09
N GLY A 495 6.70 -12.62 -17.85
CA GLY A 495 7.31 -13.90 -17.47
C GLY A 495 8.10 -13.81 -16.16
N LEU A 496 8.88 -12.74 -15.96
CA LEU A 496 9.58 -12.47 -14.70
C LEU A 496 8.61 -12.23 -13.56
N MET A 497 7.53 -11.47 -13.79
CA MET A 497 6.48 -11.28 -12.77
C MET A 497 5.87 -12.60 -12.34
N LEU A 498 5.53 -13.52 -13.28
CA LEU A 498 4.98 -14.84 -12.95
C LEU A 498 5.94 -15.68 -12.09
N VAL A 499 7.24 -15.66 -12.42
CA VAL A 499 8.28 -16.35 -11.63
C VAL A 499 8.44 -15.67 -10.26
N GLY A 500 8.48 -14.34 -10.23
CA GLY A 500 8.56 -13.56 -8.97
C GLY A 500 7.38 -13.84 -8.04
N ILE A 501 6.15 -13.83 -8.57
CA ILE A 501 4.92 -14.15 -7.82
C ILE A 501 4.97 -15.59 -7.29
N LEU A 502 5.37 -16.55 -8.12
CA LEU A 502 5.49 -17.95 -7.71
C LEU A 502 6.33 -18.12 -6.45
N PHE A 503 7.49 -17.48 -6.41
CA PHE A 503 8.40 -17.64 -5.26
C PHE A 503 8.04 -16.72 -4.10
N SER A 504 7.78 -15.44 -4.34
CA SER A 504 7.54 -14.47 -3.26
C SER A 504 6.20 -14.64 -2.54
N SER A 505 5.18 -15.21 -3.22
CA SER A 505 3.89 -15.53 -2.61
C SER A 505 3.75 -17.02 -2.31
N GLY A 506 4.00 -17.88 -3.30
CA GLY A 506 3.78 -19.34 -3.16
C GLY A 506 4.81 -20.05 -2.27
N TYR A 507 6.02 -19.49 -2.15
CA TYR A 507 7.11 -20.02 -1.30
C TYR A 507 7.56 -19.05 -0.22
N SER A 508 6.70 -18.10 0.14
CA SER A 508 6.87 -17.30 1.34
C SER A 508 6.92 -18.19 2.56
N ARG A 509 7.87 -17.93 3.48
CA ARG A 509 8.05 -18.71 4.68
C ARG A 509 7.95 -17.82 5.92
N VAL A 510 7.06 -18.17 6.83
CA VAL A 510 7.02 -17.57 8.16
C VAL A 510 8.23 -18.09 8.96
N VAL A 511 8.99 -17.16 9.57
CA VAL A 511 10.14 -17.47 10.41
C VAL A 511 9.88 -17.26 11.90
N SER A 512 8.78 -16.59 12.25
CA SER A 512 8.33 -16.30 13.61
C SER A 512 7.30 -17.32 14.12
N LEU A 513 7.58 -18.62 13.99
CA LEU A 513 6.65 -19.66 14.42
C LEU A 513 6.55 -19.74 15.95
N ASN A 514 5.34 -19.86 16.47
CA ASN A 514 5.06 -20.06 17.89
C ASN A 514 5.29 -21.52 18.29
N ASN A 515 6.55 -21.95 18.33
CA ASN A 515 6.91 -23.30 18.74
C ASN A 515 7.03 -23.49 20.27
N THR A 516 6.97 -22.42 21.04
CA THR A 516 7.07 -22.44 22.50
C THR A 516 5.73 -22.61 23.21
N GLY A 517 4.63 -22.36 22.50
CA GLY A 517 3.28 -22.32 23.07
C GLY A 517 3.01 -21.17 24.05
N LEU A 518 3.96 -20.21 24.17
CA LEU A 518 3.83 -19.08 25.09
C LEU A 518 2.75 -18.07 24.62
N LEU A 519 2.50 -18.02 23.32
CA LEU A 519 1.44 -17.19 22.77
C LEU A 519 0.21 -18.06 22.50
N TYR A 520 -0.86 -17.83 23.24
CA TYR A 520 -2.15 -18.45 22.98
C TYR A 520 -3.27 -17.47 23.27
N ASN A 521 -4.01 -17.09 22.23
CA ASN A 521 -5.16 -16.22 22.34
C ASN A 521 -6.38 -16.89 21.70
N ASN A 522 -7.41 -17.16 22.50
CA ASN A 522 -8.64 -17.82 22.05
C ASN A 522 -9.48 -16.96 21.09
N GLU A 523 -9.37 -15.65 21.18
CA GLU A 523 -10.11 -14.69 20.35
C GLU A 523 -9.46 -14.51 18.96
N MET A 524 -8.16 -14.82 18.86
CA MET A 524 -7.41 -14.75 17.62
C MET A 524 -7.43 -16.12 16.91
N GLY A 525 -7.49 -16.12 15.60
CA GLY A 525 -7.55 -17.36 14.83
C GLY A 525 -6.30 -18.25 15.00
N THR A 526 -6.42 -19.51 14.57
CA THR A 526 -5.33 -20.49 14.66
C THR A 526 -4.07 -20.06 13.91
N GLU A 527 -4.20 -19.29 12.83
CA GLU A 527 -3.08 -18.76 12.06
C GLU A 527 -2.29 -17.75 12.88
N PHE A 528 -2.97 -16.85 13.60
CA PHE A 528 -2.30 -15.89 14.49
C PHE A 528 -1.47 -16.60 15.55
N ASN A 529 -2.06 -17.59 16.23
CA ASN A 529 -1.38 -18.36 17.28
C ASN A 529 -0.19 -19.20 16.75
N ARG A 530 -0.19 -19.58 15.48
CA ARG A 530 0.88 -20.37 14.85
C ARG A 530 2.03 -19.48 14.35
N ASP A 531 1.71 -18.36 13.71
CA ASP A 531 2.63 -17.58 12.87
C ASP A 531 3.27 -16.40 13.60
N ASN A 532 2.83 -16.10 14.82
CA ASN A 532 3.34 -14.99 15.62
C ASN A 532 4.22 -15.48 16.78
N LEU A 533 5.21 -14.70 17.10
CA LEU A 533 6.20 -14.99 18.14
C LEU A 533 6.15 -13.92 19.23
N LEU A 534 5.98 -14.34 20.47
CA LEU A 534 6.15 -13.49 21.64
C LEU A 534 7.66 -13.40 21.99
N LEU A 535 8.16 -12.17 22.02
CA LEU A 535 9.53 -11.84 22.41
C LEU A 535 9.52 -10.95 23.65
N PHE A 536 10.33 -11.30 24.63
CA PHE A 536 10.66 -10.42 25.74
C PHE A 536 11.95 -9.66 25.46
N LEU A 537 12.07 -8.50 26.09
CA LEU A 537 13.23 -7.61 25.93
C LEU A 537 14.55 -8.37 26.25
N ASN A 538 15.50 -8.32 25.31
CA ASN A 538 16.82 -8.96 25.36
C ASN A 538 16.79 -10.49 25.55
N GLU A 539 15.70 -11.17 25.18
CA GLU A 539 15.62 -12.63 25.19
C GLU A 539 15.54 -13.16 23.75
N PRO A 540 16.63 -13.71 23.21
CA PRO A 540 16.61 -14.27 21.85
C PRO A 540 15.81 -15.58 21.81
N ARG A 541 15.09 -15.79 20.73
CA ARG A 541 14.34 -17.01 20.42
C ARG A 541 14.82 -17.61 19.10
N THR A 542 15.26 -18.86 19.15
CA THR A 542 15.75 -19.57 17.96
C THR A 542 14.59 -20.22 17.21
N MET A 543 14.39 -19.81 15.96
CA MET A 543 13.33 -20.30 15.10
C MET A 543 13.70 -20.34 13.64
N ALA A 544 13.30 -21.39 12.93
CA ALA A 544 13.42 -21.50 11.47
C ALA A 544 14.84 -21.20 10.94
N GLY A 545 15.87 -21.37 11.78
CA GLY A 545 17.28 -21.09 11.46
C GLY A 545 17.72 -19.65 11.72
N PHE A 546 16.90 -18.86 12.43
CA PHE A 546 17.24 -17.54 12.93
C PHE A 546 17.17 -17.50 14.47
N ASP A 547 18.03 -16.68 15.06
CA ASP A 547 17.86 -16.20 16.41
C ASP A 547 17.23 -14.81 16.32
N ILE A 548 16.02 -14.67 16.85
CA ILE A 548 15.22 -13.43 16.77
C ILE A 548 15.19 -12.81 18.16
N GLU A 549 15.57 -11.54 18.25
CA GLU A 549 15.71 -10.81 19.51
C GLU A 549 15.06 -9.45 19.44
N PHE A 550 14.31 -9.10 20.49
CA PHE A 550 13.76 -7.77 20.69
C PHE A 550 14.70 -6.92 21.54
N LEU A 551 15.23 -5.84 20.96
CA LEU A 551 16.22 -4.95 21.61
C LEU A 551 15.61 -3.66 22.19
N GLY A 552 14.28 -3.58 22.20
CA GLY A 552 13.53 -2.49 22.83
C GLY A 552 12.93 -1.48 21.85
N GLU A 553 12.16 -0.56 22.43
CA GLU A 553 11.51 0.50 21.67
C GLU A 553 12.50 1.57 21.21
N ARG A 554 12.13 2.18 20.07
CA ARG A 554 12.87 3.27 19.45
C ARG A 554 11.93 4.43 19.13
N ILE A 555 12.48 5.62 19.14
CA ILE A 555 11.81 6.90 18.81
C ILE A 555 12.47 7.47 17.57
N GLU A 556 11.66 7.98 16.65
CA GLU A 556 12.12 8.67 15.47
C GLU A 556 12.26 10.16 15.73
N PRO A 557 13.47 10.75 15.59
CA PRO A 557 13.64 12.19 15.68
C PRO A 557 13.19 12.88 14.38
N ARG A 558 12.60 14.06 14.50
CA ARG A 558 12.03 14.80 13.37
C ARG A 558 13.06 15.29 12.36
N HIS A 559 14.24 15.68 12.83
CA HIS A 559 15.27 16.39 12.03
C HIS A 559 16.56 15.59 11.83
N ALA A 560 16.59 14.32 12.18
CA ALA A 560 17.76 13.46 12.00
C ALA A 560 17.31 12.08 11.48
N SER A 561 18.13 11.48 10.60
CA SER A 561 17.88 10.12 10.15
C SER A 561 18.44 9.12 11.15
N GLY A 562 17.61 8.19 11.61
CA GLY A 562 17.96 7.15 12.56
C GLY A 562 16.99 7.05 13.72
N TYR A 563 17.29 6.19 14.69
CA TYR A 563 16.41 5.90 15.80
C TYR A 563 17.10 6.10 17.14
N ILE A 564 16.32 6.57 18.12
CA ILE A 564 16.79 6.84 19.48
C ILE A 564 16.23 5.77 20.41
N ARG A 565 17.05 5.22 21.30
CA ARG A 565 16.55 4.33 22.35
C ARG A 565 15.68 5.10 23.32
N ARG A 566 14.48 4.61 23.61
CA ARG A 566 13.54 5.26 24.54
C ARG A 566 14.17 5.54 25.91
N LYS A 567 15.02 4.63 26.40
CA LYS A 567 15.73 4.77 27.69
C LYS A 567 16.80 5.88 27.73
N ASP A 568 17.23 6.37 26.57
CA ASP A 568 18.29 7.38 26.44
C ASP A 568 17.77 8.82 26.46
N VAL A 569 16.43 8.98 26.57
CA VAL A 569 15.76 10.28 26.60
C VAL A 569 14.86 10.44 27.83
N GLU A 570 14.53 11.68 28.15
CA GLU A 570 13.55 12.07 29.14
C GLU A 570 12.39 12.79 28.46
N PHE A 571 11.15 12.34 28.70
CA PHE A 571 9.94 12.93 28.13
C PHE A 571 9.62 14.23 28.86
N THR A 572 9.24 15.27 28.10
CA THR A 572 8.86 16.57 28.64
C THR A 572 7.32 16.68 28.78
N ALA A 573 6.83 17.78 29.30
CA ALA A 573 5.40 18.09 29.30
C ALA A 573 4.84 18.31 27.86
N ASP A 574 5.70 18.67 26.92
CA ASP A 574 5.38 18.76 25.48
C ASP A 574 5.58 17.38 24.86
N PRO A 575 4.52 16.70 24.38
CA PRO A 575 4.64 15.34 23.84
C PRO A 575 5.52 15.25 22.59
N TYR A 576 5.75 16.35 21.89
CA TYR A 576 6.57 16.43 20.70
C TYR A 576 8.05 16.66 20.99
N LYS A 577 8.47 16.74 22.27
CA LYS A 577 9.85 17.03 22.66
C LYS A 577 10.35 16.08 23.74
N VAL A 578 11.59 15.64 23.56
CA VAL A 578 12.34 14.87 24.55
C VAL A 578 13.70 15.49 24.77
N ILE A 579 14.33 15.21 25.92
CA ILE A 579 15.67 15.67 26.27
C ILE A 579 16.60 14.47 26.27
N ALA A 580 17.74 14.55 25.59
CA ALA A 580 18.76 13.53 25.58
C ALA A 580 19.44 13.41 26.97
N ARG A 581 19.41 12.24 27.59
CA ARG A 581 20.08 11.96 28.87
C ARG A 581 21.59 11.84 28.73
N LYS A 582 22.06 11.42 27.55
CA LYS A 582 23.46 11.21 27.17
C LYS A 582 23.66 11.46 25.67
N GLU A 583 24.91 11.39 25.21
CA GLU A 583 25.17 11.41 23.77
C GLU A 583 24.48 10.23 23.07
N ILE A 584 23.78 10.52 21.97
CA ILE A 584 23.01 9.53 21.21
C ILE A 584 23.73 9.22 19.89
N PHE A 585 23.94 7.93 19.67
CA PHE A 585 24.55 7.39 18.45
C PHE A 585 23.59 6.43 17.75
N PHE A 586 23.59 6.46 16.41
CA PHE A 586 22.91 5.49 15.57
C PHE A 586 23.85 5.05 14.45
N GLU A 587 24.04 3.74 14.28
CA GLU A 587 24.97 3.14 13.29
C GLU A 587 26.39 3.78 13.33
N GLY A 588 26.89 4.05 14.53
CA GLY A 588 28.21 4.66 14.73
C GLY A 588 28.30 6.15 14.47
N LYS A 589 27.22 6.79 13.99
CA LYS A 589 27.14 8.25 13.77
C LYS A 589 26.49 8.92 14.99
N LYS A 590 27.13 9.98 15.50
CA LYS A 590 26.55 10.80 16.55
C LYS A 590 25.37 11.61 16.00
N LEU A 591 24.21 11.48 16.62
CA LEU A 591 22.99 12.22 16.29
C LEU A 591 22.80 13.45 17.17
N PHE A 592 22.93 13.30 18.52
CA PHE A 592 22.66 14.36 19.50
C PHE A 592 23.66 14.34 20.66
N ASN A 593 23.84 15.49 21.29
CA ASN A 593 24.61 15.65 22.53
C ASN A 593 23.71 15.37 23.74
N ALA A 594 24.34 15.14 24.90
CA ALA A 594 23.62 15.14 26.18
C ALA A 594 22.94 16.52 26.40
N GLN A 595 21.72 16.49 26.95
CA GLN A 595 20.87 17.66 27.22
C GLN A 595 20.29 18.37 25.96
N ASP A 596 20.52 17.87 24.76
CA ASP A 596 19.85 18.40 23.57
C ASP A 596 18.34 18.15 23.66
N THR A 597 17.54 19.17 23.32
CA THR A 597 16.10 19.03 23.15
C THR A 597 15.82 18.53 21.73
N ILE A 598 15.14 17.40 21.60
CA ILE A 598 14.91 16.70 20.35
C ILE A 598 13.42 16.72 20.05
N GLU A 599 13.03 17.18 18.86
CA GLU A 599 11.67 17.04 18.36
C GLU A 599 11.44 15.63 17.83
N ILE A 600 10.30 15.04 18.19
CA ILE A 600 9.93 13.66 17.88
C ILE A 600 8.51 13.58 17.30
N PHE A 601 8.15 12.42 16.78
CA PHE A 601 6.79 12.04 16.43
C PHE A 601 6.24 11.10 17.52
N PRO A 602 5.50 11.61 18.52
CA PRO A 602 5.08 10.81 19.67
C PRO A 602 4.12 9.67 19.32
N GLU A 603 3.39 9.82 18.22
CA GLU A 603 2.48 8.80 17.70
C GLU A 603 3.20 7.59 17.10
N ASN A 604 4.48 7.71 16.71
CA ASN A 604 5.27 6.67 16.09
C ASN A 604 6.14 5.94 17.11
N VAL A 605 5.91 4.65 17.30
CA VAL A 605 6.76 3.78 18.10
C VAL A 605 7.40 2.74 17.19
N PHE A 606 8.70 2.63 17.21
CA PHE A 606 9.47 1.62 16.47
C PHE A 606 10.00 0.56 17.42
N TYR A 607 10.09 -0.67 16.94
CA TYR A 607 10.60 -1.80 17.71
C TYR A 607 11.85 -2.35 17.05
N GLU A 608 12.98 -2.34 17.73
CA GLU A 608 14.22 -2.90 17.18
C GLU A 608 14.19 -4.42 17.31
N ILE A 609 14.08 -5.10 16.18
CA ILE A 609 14.07 -6.55 16.07
C ILE A 609 15.33 -6.97 15.31
N GLN A 610 16.18 -7.74 15.95
CA GLN A 610 17.40 -8.27 15.33
C GLN A 610 17.22 -9.73 14.97
N LEU A 611 17.51 -10.07 13.71
CA LEU A 611 17.55 -11.44 13.20
C LEU A 611 19.01 -11.82 12.96
N ARG A 612 19.46 -12.88 13.63
CA ARG A 612 20.81 -13.45 13.44
C ARG A 612 20.67 -14.80 12.75
N GLN A 613 21.58 -15.10 11.84
CA GLN A 613 21.71 -16.41 11.21
C GLN A 613 23.16 -16.86 11.31
N ASN A 614 23.41 -18.08 11.79
CA ASN A 614 24.75 -18.59 12.02
C ASN A 614 25.63 -17.65 12.89
N LYS A 615 25.07 -17.07 13.92
CA LYS A 615 25.67 -16.08 14.84
C LYS A 615 26.04 -14.73 14.19
N GLN A 616 25.71 -14.50 12.93
CA GLN A 616 25.90 -13.21 12.25
C GLN A 616 24.56 -12.47 12.15
N VAL A 617 24.60 -11.16 12.29
CA VAL A 617 23.40 -10.31 12.09
C VAL A 617 23.02 -10.38 10.63
N ALA A 618 21.88 -10.99 10.35
CA ALA A 618 21.29 -11.05 9.02
C ALA A 618 20.52 -9.78 8.70
N ALA A 619 19.79 -9.23 9.68
CA ALA A 619 19.06 -7.97 9.57
C ALA A 619 18.78 -7.38 10.96
N THR A 620 18.74 -6.05 11.04
CA THR A 620 18.12 -5.31 12.13
C THR A 620 16.97 -4.52 11.53
N LEU A 621 15.77 -4.73 12.05
CA LEU A 621 14.52 -4.20 11.51
C LEU A 621 13.83 -3.33 12.57
N TYR A 622 13.15 -2.29 12.10
CA TYR A 622 12.47 -1.30 12.94
C TYR A 622 10.98 -1.20 12.55
N PRO A 623 10.18 -2.29 12.67
CA PRO A 623 8.75 -2.20 12.39
C PRO A 623 8.11 -1.15 13.28
N ARG A 624 7.19 -0.37 12.69
CA ARG A 624 6.51 0.74 13.33
C ARG A 624 5.12 0.32 13.82
N VAL A 625 4.75 0.84 14.98
CA VAL A 625 3.36 0.90 15.44
C VAL A 625 3.00 2.37 15.60
N GLN A 626 1.93 2.79 14.95
CA GLN A 626 1.39 4.12 15.15
C GLN A 626 0.14 4.05 16.03
N ILE A 627 0.12 4.88 17.06
CA ILE A 627 -1.03 5.06 17.94
C ILE A 627 -1.76 6.30 17.46
N ASN A 628 -2.93 6.12 16.85
CA ASN A 628 -3.76 7.23 16.41
C ASN A 628 -5.02 7.32 17.25
N PRO A 629 -5.14 8.34 18.15
CA PRO A 629 -6.30 8.49 19.02
C PRO A 629 -7.61 8.71 18.26
N SER A 630 -7.55 9.35 17.08
CA SER A 630 -8.74 9.64 16.26
C SER A 630 -9.30 8.41 15.54
N MET A 631 -8.47 7.40 15.31
CA MET A 631 -8.88 6.15 14.66
C MET A 631 -9.15 5.00 15.64
N GLY A 632 -8.91 5.22 16.94
CA GLY A 632 -9.24 4.28 18.02
C GLY A 632 -8.46 2.97 18.00
N GLY A 633 -7.28 2.92 17.35
CA GLY A 633 -6.55 1.67 17.18
C GLY A 633 -5.04 1.83 17.00
N ILE A 634 -4.38 0.67 17.05
CA ILE A 634 -2.96 0.50 16.76
C ILE A 634 -2.81 0.16 15.28
N LEU A 635 -2.03 0.94 14.53
CA LEU A 635 -1.76 0.72 13.11
C LEU A 635 -0.32 0.23 12.92
N PRO A 636 -0.10 -1.08 12.73
CA PRO A 636 1.23 -1.63 12.49
C PRO A 636 1.67 -1.41 11.04
N SER A 637 2.92 -0.99 10.87
CA SER A 637 3.61 -0.96 9.57
C SER A 637 4.87 -1.84 9.65
N PRO A 638 5.14 -2.66 8.63
CA PRO A 638 6.31 -3.52 8.62
C PRO A 638 7.60 -2.73 8.38
N ASP A 639 8.73 -3.38 8.68
CA ASP A 639 10.02 -3.02 8.12
C ASP A 639 10.62 -4.21 7.35
N ILE A 640 11.41 -3.89 6.31
CA ILE A 640 11.86 -4.85 5.31
C ILE A 640 13.35 -4.70 5.05
N SER A 641 14.12 -5.74 5.37
CA SER A 641 15.49 -5.85 4.91
C SER A 641 15.53 -6.46 3.51
N ARG A 642 15.90 -5.64 2.53
CA ARG A 642 15.91 -6.03 1.11
C ARG A 642 17.18 -6.74 0.73
N GLY A 643 17.05 -7.92 0.14
CA GLY A 643 18.17 -8.73 -0.35
C GLY A 643 18.00 -9.14 -1.81
N LEU A 644 19.07 -9.47 -2.49
CA LEU A 644 19.01 -9.88 -3.91
C LEU A 644 18.18 -11.15 -4.13
N SER A 645 18.31 -12.12 -3.24
CA SER A 645 17.64 -13.43 -3.34
C SER A 645 16.38 -13.54 -2.51
N ARG A 646 16.26 -12.76 -1.45
CA ARG A 646 15.11 -12.75 -0.54
C ARG A 646 15.05 -11.45 0.24
N ASP A 647 13.84 -11.04 0.60
CA ASP A 647 13.59 -10.01 1.59
C ASP A 647 13.23 -10.65 2.94
N LEU A 648 13.65 -10.00 4.03
CA LEU A 648 13.19 -10.30 5.39
C LEU A 648 12.20 -9.23 5.79
N TYR A 649 10.97 -9.61 6.03
CA TYR A 649 9.84 -8.76 6.36
C TYR A 649 9.43 -9.00 7.82
N THR A 650 9.21 -7.96 8.60
CA THR A 650 8.74 -8.09 9.98
C THR A 650 7.75 -6.99 10.31
N HIS A 651 6.64 -7.33 10.97
CA HIS A 651 5.73 -6.38 11.57
C HIS A 651 5.39 -6.75 13.00
N VAL A 652 4.96 -5.75 13.78
CA VAL A 652 4.44 -5.93 15.14
C VAL A 652 2.96 -6.26 15.05
N SER A 653 2.55 -7.37 15.63
CA SER A 653 1.13 -7.76 15.70
C SER A 653 0.46 -7.28 16.99
N SER A 654 1.23 -7.16 18.07
CA SER A 654 0.79 -6.58 19.34
C SER A 654 2.01 -6.18 20.17
N SER A 655 1.84 -5.26 21.08
CA SER A 655 2.89 -4.82 21.99
C SER A 655 2.30 -4.45 23.36
N MET A 656 3.15 -4.39 24.36
CA MET A 656 2.79 -4.01 25.71
C MET A 656 2.16 -2.63 25.77
N ASN A 657 1.00 -2.51 26.41
CA ASN A 657 0.40 -1.22 26.74
C ASN A 657 1.05 -0.66 28.02
N ARG A 658 1.93 0.32 27.82
CA ARG A 658 2.69 0.90 28.94
C ARG A 658 1.82 1.64 29.97
N GLU A 659 0.68 2.18 29.61
CA GLU A 659 -0.19 2.91 30.53
C GLU A 659 -0.86 1.97 31.53
N THR A 660 -1.19 0.75 31.12
CA THR A 660 -1.90 -0.22 31.93
C THR A 660 -1.02 -1.33 32.49
N GLU A 661 -0.01 -1.78 31.74
CA GLU A 661 0.81 -2.94 32.07
C GLU A 661 2.17 -2.60 32.68
N ALA A 662 2.64 -1.34 32.55
CA ALA A 662 3.91 -0.91 33.14
C ALA A 662 3.80 -0.50 34.60
N THR A 663 2.73 -0.85 35.30
CA THR A 663 2.56 -0.56 36.73
C THR A 663 3.39 -1.50 37.60
N TRP A 664 4.00 -0.94 38.62
CA TRP A 664 4.73 -1.75 39.61
C TRP A 664 3.72 -2.54 40.46
N GLY A 665 3.95 -3.84 40.59
CA GLY A 665 3.21 -4.71 41.47
C GLY A 665 3.44 -4.40 42.95
N GLU A 666 2.77 -5.09 43.82
CA GLU A 666 2.93 -4.95 45.25
C GLU A 666 4.38 -5.22 45.68
N MET A 667 4.83 -4.52 46.70
CA MET A 667 6.17 -4.67 47.22
C MET A 667 6.29 -5.96 48.04
N GLU A 668 7.20 -6.83 47.69
CA GLU A 668 7.58 -8.02 48.42
C GLU A 668 8.79 -7.73 49.27
N GLU A 669 8.68 -7.87 50.59
CA GLU A 669 9.79 -7.62 51.53
C GLU A 669 10.54 -8.95 51.83
N MET A 670 11.86 -8.88 51.79
CA MET A 670 12.72 -9.99 52.17
C MET A 670 13.91 -9.53 53.05
N ARG A 671 14.32 -10.41 53.93
CA ARG A 671 15.50 -10.18 54.76
C ARG A 671 16.69 -10.93 54.19
N VAL A 672 17.80 -10.21 54.04
CA VAL A 672 19.04 -10.75 53.45
C VAL A 672 20.25 -10.30 54.22
N LYS A 673 21.32 -11.10 54.24
CA LYS A 673 22.65 -10.78 54.78
C LYS A 673 23.64 -10.45 53.67
N ILE A 674 24.70 -9.71 54.04
CA ILE A 674 25.80 -9.51 53.10
C ILE A 674 26.42 -10.87 52.69
N GLY A 675 26.64 -11.08 51.41
CA GLY A 675 27.13 -12.33 50.81
C GLY A 675 26.02 -13.40 50.61
N GLN A 676 24.79 -13.17 51.12
CA GLN A 676 23.71 -14.12 50.92
C GLN A 676 23.15 -14.04 49.50
N GLN A 677 22.90 -15.19 48.86
CA GLN A 677 22.19 -15.32 47.59
C GLN A 677 20.67 -15.28 47.83
N PHE A 678 19.97 -14.61 46.97
CA PHE A 678 18.50 -14.52 46.92
C PHE A 678 18.02 -14.39 45.48
N PHE A 679 16.74 -14.53 45.26
CA PHE A 679 16.15 -14.44 43.93
C PHE A 679 15.47 -13.08 43.69
N VAL A 680 15.81 -12.50 42.54
CA VAL A 680 15.16 -11.31 42.01
C VAL A 680 14.54 -11.74 40.70
N ASN A 681 13.23 -11.96 40.66
CA ASN A 681 12.58 -12.72 39.58
C ASN A 681 13.24 -14.10 39.44
N ASP A 682 13.62 -14.47 38.20
CA ASP A 682 14.29 -15.74 37.91
C ASP A 682 15.85 -15.64 37.99
N TYR A 683 16.39 -14.50 38.50
CA TYR A 683 17.81 -14.24 38.54
C TYR A 683 18.36 -14.35 39.94
N VAL A 684 19.58 -14.88 40.04
CA VAL A 684 20.31 -14.95 41.30
C VAL A 684 20.94 -13.60 41.61
N ALA A 685 20.63 -13.07 42.78
CA ALA A 685 21.21 -11.81 43.27
C ALA A 685 22.03 -12.04 44.56
N VAL A 686 23.02 -11.19 44.78
CA VAL A 686 23.86 -11.20 46.02
C VAL A 686 23.95 -9.77 46.56
N LEU A 687 23.68 -9.59 47.84
CA LEU A 687 23.96 -8.33 48.53
C LEU A 687 25.46 -8.29 48.80
N GLU A 688 26.23 -7.57 48.00
CA GLU A 688 27.72 -7.58 48.11
C GLU A 688 28.20 -6.72 49.28
N LYS A 689 27.64 -5.54 49.43
CA LYS A 689 28.02 -4.61 50.49
C LYS A 689 26.91 -3.62 50.81
N VAL A 690 26.99 -3.08 52.01
CA VAL A 690 26.20 -1.90 52.43
C VAL A 690 27.18 -0.91 53.05
N ALA A 691 27.24 0.32 52.53
CA ALA A 691 28.24 1.30 52.94
C ALA A 691 27.64 2.70 53.07
N PRO A 692 28.18 3.52 54.01
CA PRO A 692 27.74 4.91 54.11
C PRO A 692 28.19 5.73 52.90
N ILE A 693 27.36 6.65 52.45
CA ILE A 693 27.66 7.61 51.39
C ILE A 693 27.50 9.04 51.88
N LYS A 694 28.22 9.97 51.25
CA LYS A 694 28.23 11.40 51.65
C LYS A 694 27.44 12.30 50.71
N THR A 695 27.07 11.82 49.56
CA THR A 695 26.36 12.60 48.54
C THR A 695 25.31 11.75 47.83
N ILE A 696 24.17 12.33 47.56
CA ILE A 696 23.13 11.70 46.74
C ILE A 696 22.82 12.68 45.61
N LYS A 697 22.80 12.20 44.38
CA LYS A 697 22.52 13.03 43.18
C LYS A 697 21.10 13.63 43.32
N GLY A 698 21.00 14.94 43.31
CA GLY A 698 19.71 15.67 43.41
C GLY A 698 19.09 15.72 44.79
N PHE A 699 19.84 15.40 45.85
CA PHE A 699 19.37 15.48 47.21
C PHE A 699 20.49 15.98 48.14
N ASP A 700 20.27 17.06 48.87
CA ASP A 700 21.23 17.66 49.82
C ASP A 700 21.14 16.98 51.17
N LEU A 701 22.27 16.42 51.61
CA LEU A 701 22.44 15.82 52.93
C LEU A 701 22.98 16.87 53.89
N ASN A 702 22.38 16.97 55.12
CA ASN A 702 22.87 17.77 56.21
C ASN A 702 23.94 16.99 56.96
N ASP A 703 24.74 17.68 57.78
CA ASP A 703 25.80 17.07 58.56
C ASP A 703 25.31 16.01 59.60
N THR A 704 24.03 16.04 59.95
CA THR A 704 23.37 15.13 60.87
C THR A 704 22.70 13.93 60.18
N ASP A 705 22.64 13.92 58.83
CA ASP A 705 21.97 12.88 58.05
C ASP A 705 22.92 11.67 57.90
N ILE A 706 22.32 10.49 58.00
CA ILE A 706 23.05 9.22 57.75
C ILE A 706 22.47 8.61 56.43
N ALA A 707 23.29 8.53 55.39
CA ALA A 707 22.91 7.88 54.15
C ALA A 707 23.71 6.59 53.92
N VAL A 708 23.02 5.52 53.55
CA VAL A 708 23.64 4.19 53.39
C VAL A 708 23.18 3.64 52.03
N GLN A 709 24.10 3.18 51.22
CA GLN A 709 23.88 2.56 49.94
C GLN A 709 24.14 1.07 50.01
N ALA A 710 23.20 0.26 49.51
CA ALA A 710 23.41 -1.14 49.30
C ALA A 710 23.90 -1.36 47.86
N THR A 711 24.83 -2.28 47.65
CA THR A 711 25.24 -2.74 46.33
C THR A 711 24.80 -4.18 46.17
N ILE A 712 23.91 -4.43 45.21
CA ILE A 712 23.34 -5.74 44.92
C ILE A 712 23.76 -6.12 43.52
N ARG A 713 24.48 -7.21 43.39
CA ARG A 713 24.85 -7.80 42.11
C ARG A 713 23.81 -8.82 41.72
N ILE A 714 23.32 -8.74 40.48
CA ILE A 714 22.29 -9.62 39.91
C ILE A 714 22.88 -10.27 38.65
N GLU A 715 22.92 -11.60 38.65
CA GLU A 715 23.41 -12.38 37.52
C GLU A 715 22.29 -12.55 36.52
N GLY A 716 22.34 -11.83 35.39
CA GLY A 716 21.43 -12.00 34.25
C GLY A 716 21.89 -13.15 33.34
N GLU A 717 21.14 -13.43 32.31
CA GLU A 717 21.44 -14.50 31.36
C GLU A 717 22.71 -14.25 30.55
N HIS A 718 22.98 -12.99 30.22
CA HIS A 718 24.12 -12.57 29.40
C HIS A 718 24.98 -11.48 30.06
N ASP A 719 24.39 -10.71 30.96
CA ASP A 719 25.06 -9.57 31.62
C ASP A 719 24.86 -9.61 33.12
N THR A 720 25.82 -8.99 33.86
CA THR A 720 25.71 -8.79 35.30
C THR A 720 25.24 -7.37 35.58
N TYR A 721 24.15 -7.23 36.35
CA TYR A 721 23.59 -5.95 36.74
C TYR A 721 23.96 -5.59 38.18
N PHE A 722 24.00 -4.28 38.45
CA PHE A 722 24.19 -3.75 39.80
C PHE A 722 23.03 -2.83 40.15
N ALA A 723 22.41 -3.07 41.30
CA ALA A 723 21.42 -2.20 41.89
C ALA A 723 21.95 -1.53 43.13
N GLU A 724 21.74 -0.22 43.25
CA GLU A 724 22.32 0.61 44.29
C GLU A 724 21.24 1.42 45.04
N PRO A 725 20.26 0.79 45.74
CA PRO A 725 19.24 1.50 46.51
C PRO A 725 19.88 2.17 47.73
N ILE A 726 19.32 3.36 48.10
CA ILE A 726 19.83 4.18 49.18
C ILE A 726 18.77 4.32 50.28
N PHE A 727 19.22 4.23 51.53
CA PHE A 727 18.46 4.46 52.74
C PHE A 727 19.01 5.68 53.46
N VAL A 728 18.17 6.63 53.85
CA VAL A 728 18.60 7.86 54.51
C VAL A 728 17.81 8.03 55.80
N ILE A 729 18.55 8.37 56.86
CA ILE A 729 17.92 8.81 58.12
C ILE A 729 18.23 10.29 58.29
N ARG A 730 17.21 11.11 58.32
CA ARG A 730 17.30 12.56 58.51
C ARG A 730 16.96 12.94 59.92
N ASP A 731 17.81 13.72 60.55
CA ASP A 731 17.64 14.25 61.93
C ASP A 731 17.22 13.17 62.96
N GLN A 732 17.72 11.91 62.80
CA GLN A 732 17.36 10.73 63.61
C GLN A 732 15.85 10.41 63.74
N LYS A 733 15.00 10.96 62.90
CA LYS A 733 13.53 10.81 62.99
C LYS A 733 12.87 10.46 61.63
N GLU A 734 13.31 11.03 60.55
CA GLU A 734 12.69 10.81 59.23
C GLU A 734 13.49 9.82 58.38
N VAL A 735 12.79 8.89 57.76
CA VAL A 735 13.42 7.86 56.89
C VAL A 735 13.05 8.14 55.43
N GLY A 736 14.09 8.42 54.61
CA GLY A 736 14.03 8.51 53.18
C GLY A 736 14.50 7.19 52.54
N ARG A 737 13.83 6.73 51.48
CA ARG A 737 14.20 5.54 50.72
C ARG A 737 14.28 5.88 49.26
N PHE A 738 15.42 5.68 48.64
CA PHE A 738 15.64 5.88 47.21
C PHE A 738 15.78 4.50 46.57
N ALA A 739 14.72 4.11 45.83
CA ALA A 739 14.72 2.86 45.12
C ALA A 739 15.64 2.91 43.89
N PHE A 740 16.22 1.78 43.53
CA PHE A 740 16.98 1.62 42.31
C PHE A 740 16.21 0.73 41.32
N GLU A 741 16.03 1.19 40.10
CA GLU A 741 15.33 0.47 39.06
C GLU A 741 16.33 -0.20 38.10
N VAL A 742 16.23 -1.52 37.97
CA VAL A 742 16.92 -2.30 36.94
C VAL A 742 15.93 -2.56 35.81
N SER A 743 15.86 -1.62 34.88
CA SER A 743 14.82 -1.59 33.82
C SER A 743 14.85 -2.83 32.93
N ASP A 744 16.04 -3.37 32.61
CA ASP A 744 16.19 -4.53 31.75
C ASP A 744 15.66 -5.83 32.42
N LEU A 745 15.58 -5.86 33.74
CA LEU A 745 15.04 -6.98 34.54
C LEU A 745 13.61 -6.72 35.03
N ALA A 746 13.05 -5.54 34.75
CA ALA A 746 11.73 -5.11 35.19
C ALA A 746 11.53 -5.17 36.73
N VAL A 747 12.58 -4.82 37.47
CA VAL A 747 12.63 -4.86 38.92
C VAL A 747 13.05 -3.51 39.50
N LYS A 748 12.40 -3.12 40.60
CA LYS A 748 12.76 -1.99 41.41
C LYS A 748 13.10 -2.48 42.82
N ILE A 749 14.30 -2.18 43.29
CA ILE A 749 14.82 -2.63 44.58
C ILE A 749 14.91 -1.41 45.49
N THR A 750 14.36 -1.55 46.72
CA THR A 750 14.38 -0.52 47.76
C THR A 750 15.03 -1.10 49.00
N LEU A 751 15.98 -0.39 49.63
CA LEU A 751 16.49 -0.75 50.93
C LEU A 751 15.47 -0.21 51.98
N MET A 752 14.69 -1.14 52.57
CA MET A 752 13.54 -0.82 53.43
C MET A 752 13.93 -0.57 54.86
N ASN A 753 14.85 -1.41 55.38
CA ASN A 753 15.30 -1.31 56.74
C ASN A 753 16.68 -1.94 56.95
N ILE A 754 17.37 -1.50 57.96
CA ILE A 754 18.69 -2.01 58.40
C ILE A 754 18.53 -2.50 59.85
N HIS A 755 18.92 -3.76 60.15
CA HIS A 755 18.85 -4.37 61.43
C HIS A 755 20.26 -4.56 62.02
N PRO A 756 20.79 -3.59 62.77
CA PRO A 756 22.18 -3.65 63.24
C PRO A 756 22.45 -4.85 64.16
N ASP A 757 21.45 -5.25 64.96
CA ASP A 757 21.61 -6.31 65.99
C ASP A 757 21.81 -7.70 65.36
N THR A 758 21.16 -7.96 64.17
CA THR A 758 21.21 -9.23 63.50
C THR A 758 22.07 -9.18 62.20
N GLN A 759 22.56 -8.00 61.86
CA GLN A 759 23.27 -7.70 60.64
C GLN A 759 22.46 -8.10 59.37
N ASP A 760 21.15 -8.00 59.47
CA ASP A 760 20.23 -8.26 58.36
C ASP A 760 19.77 -6.92 57.73
N PHE A 761 19.41 -7.01 56.43
CA PHE A 761 18.88 -5.89 55.65
C PHE A 761 17.53 -6.30 55.06
N THR A 762 16.51 -5.45 55.22
CA THR A 762 15.24 -5.69 54.57
C THR A 762 15.25 -4.99 53.22
N LEU A 763 15.10 -5.77 52.16
CA LEU A 763 14.92 -5.27 50.78
C LEU A 763 13.47 -5.38 50.41
N GLY A 764 12.91 -4.35 49.73
CA GLY A 764 11.62 -4.34 49.09
C GLY A 764 11.81 -4.49 47.62
N LEU A 765 11.15 -5.47 47.03
CA LEU A 765 11.16 -5.76 45.61
C LEU A 765 9.80 -5.43 45.02
N ASN A 766 9.75 -4.48 44.07
CA ASN A 766 8.58 -4.32 43.22
C ASN A 766 8.92 -4.90 41.84
N ARG A 767 8.01 -5.67 41.30
CA ARG A 767 8.15 -6.30 39.99
C ARG A 767 7.14 -5.65 39.04
N ARG A 768 7.50 -5.55 37.78
CA ARG A 768 6.55 -5.23 36.70
C ARG A 768 6.66 -6.30 35.62
N GLN A 769 5.68 -6.32 34.73
CA GLN A 769 5.78 -7.17 33.56
C GLN A 769 6.96 -6.72 32.70
N LYS A 770 7.78 -7.69 32.26
CA LYS A 770 8.90 -7.43 31.36
C LYS A 770 8.37 -6.91 30.03
N ASP A 771 9.07 -5.95 29.43
CA ASP A 771 8.68 -5.40 28.11
C ASP A 771 8.62 -6.55 27.08
N TRP A 772 7.52 -6.59 26.33
CA TRP A 772 7.26 -7.65 25.34
C TRP A 772 6.71 -7.10 24.05
N VAL A 773 6.89 -7.87 22.98
CA VAL A 773 6.33 -7.59 21.66
C VAL A 773 5.94 -8.91 20.98
N ILE A 774 4.82 -8.91 20.26
CA ILE A 774 4.41 -10.02 19.40
C ILE A 774 4.68 -9.60 17.98
N ILE A 775 5.45 -10.41 17.25
CA ILE A 775 5.85 -10.12 15.88
C ILE A 775 5.46 -11.25 14.93
N LYS A 776 5.23 -10.89 13.66
CA LYS A 776 5.25 -11.84 12.53
C LYS A 776 6.41 -11.48 11.61
N ALA A 777 7.31 -12.43 11.38
CA ALA A 777 8.47 -12.30 10.51
C ALA A 777 8.42 -13.33 9.38
N MET A 778 8.79 -12.92 8.17
CA MET A 778 8.65 -13.73 6.96
C MET A 778 9.85 -13.56 6.02
N GLU A 779 10.21 -14.63 5.32
CA GLU A 779 11.09 -14.58 4.15
C GLU A 779 10.25 -14.50 2.87
N LYS A 780 10.63 -13.60 1.96
CA LYS A 780 10.03 -13.41 0.65
C LYS A 780 11.05 -13.68 -0.46
N PRO A 781 11.17 -14.93 -0.92
CA PRO A 781 12.16 -15.30 -1.94
C PRO A 781 11.85 -14.63 -3.28
N LEU A 782 12.87 -14.15 -3.98
CA LEU A 782 12.82 -13.64 -5.36
C LEU A 782 11.77 -12.55 -5.63
N ILE A 783 11.33 -11.80 -4.62
CA ILE A 783 10.37 -10.70 -4.81
C ILE A 783 10.93 -9.61 -5.75
N ASN A 784 12.25 -9.40 -5.75
CA ASN A 784 12.90 -8.44 -6.65
C ASN A 784 12.80 -8.83 -8.13
N VAL A 785 12.57 -10.11 -8.42
CA VAL A 785 12.27 -10.57 -9.80
C VAL A 785 10.90 -10.08 -10.27
N LEU A 786 9.92 -10.01 -9.37
CA LEU A 786 8.60 -9.39 -9.65
C LEU A 786 8.76 -7.91 -10.01
N TRP A 787 9.52 -7.15 -9.19
CA TRP A 787 9.69 -5.71 -9.41
C TRP A 787 10.51 -5.41 -10.68
N LEU A 788 11.53 -6.21 -10.96
CA LEU A 788 12.27 -6.14 -12.23
C LEU A 788 11.35 -6.42 -13.42
N GLY A 789 10.50 -7.44 -13.30
CA GLY A 789 9.48 -7.77 -14.32
C GLY A 789 8.53 -6.61 -14.57
N THR A 790 8.08 -5.93 -13.52
CA THR A 790 7.23 -4.71 -13.59
C THR A 790 7.91 -3.59 -14.37
N GLY A 791 9.19 -3.32 -14.08
CA GLY A 791 9.98 -2.32 -14.80
C GLY A 791 10.11 -2.64 -16.29
N LEU A 792 10.43 -3.89 -16.63
CA LEU A 792 10.55 -4.34 -18.03
C LEU A 792 9.21 -4.32 -18.76
N LEU A 793 8.12 -4.67 -18.10
CA LEU A 793 6.76 -4.56 -18.66
C LEU A 793 6.46 -3.12 -19.06
N THR A 794 6.67 -2.18 -18.15
CA THR A 794 6.40 -0.75 -18.36
C THR A 794 7.26 -0.18 -19.49
N ILE A 795 8.58 -0.45 -19.48
CA ILE A 795 9.51 0.00 -20.52
C ILE A 795 9.10 -0.61 -21.87
N GLY A 796 8.74 -1.89 -21.89
CA GLY A 796 8.28 -2.57 -23.09
C GLY A 796 7.06 -1.91 -23.74
N PHE A 797 6.08 -1.48 -22.94
CA PHE A 797 4.92 -0.73 -23.44
C PHE A 797 5.30 0.64 -24.01
N LEU A 798 6.26 1.35 -23.38
CA LEU A 798 6.68 2.67 -23.83
C LEU A 798 7.50 2.62 -25.14
N ILE A 799 8.18 1.51 -25.40
CA ILE A 799 8.93 1.28 -26.65
C ILE A 799 7.99 0.83 -27.79
N ALA A 800 6.89 0.12 -27.49
CA ALA A 800 5.97 -0.45 -28.46
C ALA A 800 5.11 0.60 -29.16
#